data_b182c65eca9d706767dd45c0d3805439
#
_entry.id   b182c65eca9d706767dd45c0d3805439
#
_cell.length_a   1.000
_cell.length_b   1.000
_cell.length_c   1.000
_cell.angle_alpha   90.00
_cell.angle_beta   90.00
_cell.angle_gamma   90.00
#
_symmetry.space_group_name_H-M   'P 1'
#
loop_
_entity.id
_entity.type
_entity.pdbx_description
1 polymer ?
#
loop_
_entity_poly.entity_id
_entity_poly.type
_entity_poly.pdbx_seq_one_letter_code
_entity_poly.pdbx_strand_id
1 'polypeptide(L)'
;MRLTTKFSAFVTLLTSLTIFVTLIGASLSFYNGIQIKVENRVQAVATMLDSRLVTTSFEKLEPQMDELLTPVEVEHIDFLLNGKSLYSHTRGDSYRPLGSNNQYREMTVPSLKHPGISIRLVYMDPMVNYFRSLHVTAPLSFAIGFMVLIIFFSIRWIRRQLAGQELLELRARRILSGERGPQVRGSVHEWPASTSSALDMLLSELQFASDQRSRMDTLIRSYAAQDSKTGLNNRLFFDNQLATLLDDQEKVGAHGIVMMIRLPEFDLLRDNWGRAAAEEHYFTLINLLSTFIMRYPGSLLARYHRSDFAVLLPHRTLKEADSIAGQLLKAMDALPSTRVLDKDDTMHIGICAFRSGQSTSQVMEHAEAATRNAVLQGSNSWAVYDDSMPEKGRGNVRWRTLIEQMLSRGGPRLYQKPAVMRDGRVHHRELMCRIYDGKEEVIAAEYMPMVQQFGLAEEYDRLQITRLLPLLSYWPDQTLALQVTVESLIRPRFQRWLRDTMMQCEKSQRRRIIFELAEADVCQYIGRLHPVMRLINALGIRVAVVQAGLTLVGTSWIKQLDVEVIKLHQGLSRNIEKRSENQLLVQSLVEACKGMPVQVFATGVRSRSEWQVLSQCGVTGGQGEFFAASQPLDTNVKKYSQRYSV
;
A
#
# COMPACT_ATOMS: atom_id res chain seq x y z
N MET A 1 23.25 -12.27 -2.42
CA MET A 1 23.11 -13.72 -2.67
C MET A 1 21.95 -14.24 -1.82
N ARG A 2 20.94 -14.86 -2.43
CA ARG A 2 19.72 -15.34 -1.76
C ARG A 2 20.07 -16.48 -0.80
N LEU A 3 19.39 -16.58 0.33
CA LEU A 3 19.62 -17.60 1.37
C LEU A 3 19.55 -19.02 0.80
N THR A 4 18.60 -19.23 -0.11
CA THR A 4 18.38 -20.48 -0.85
C THR A 4 19.60 -20.91 -1.67
N THR A 5 20.26 -19.96 -2.35
CA THR A 5 21.49 -20.23 -3.13
C THR A 5 22.66 -20.59 -2.22
N LYS A 6 22.79 -19.92 -1.06
CA LYS A 6 23.83 -20.24 -0.06
C LYS A 6 23.61 -21.62 0.55
N PHE A 7 22.35 -21.96 0.90
CA PHE A 7 22.00 -23.26 1.48
C PHE A 7 22.21 -24.41 0.48
N SER A 8 21.76 -24.25 -0.77
CA SER A 8 22.00 -25.22 -1.84
C SER A 8 23.50 -25.44 -2.09
N ALA A 9 24.28 -24.35 -2.14
CA ALA A 9 25.73 -24.42 -2.31
C ALA A 9 26.41 -25.13 -1.13
N PHE A 10 25.98 -24.84 0.11
CA PHE A 10 26.51 -25.49 1.31
C PHE A 10 26.21 -26.99 1.33
N VAL A 11 24.97 -27.41 1.05
CA VAL A 11 24.59 -28.84 1.01
C VAL A 11 25.35 -29.57 -0.09
N THR A 12 25.47 -28.98 -1.29
CA THR A 12 26.27 -29.61 -2.38
C THR A 12 27.73 -29.71 -2.04
N LEU A 13 28.32 -28.71 -1.40
CA LEU A 13 29.71 -28.73 -0.96
C LEU A 13 29.93 -29.81 0.11
N LEU A 14 29.05 -29.88 1.11
CA LEU A 14 29.12 -30.86 2.19
C LEU A 14 28.98 -32.30 1.67
N THR A 15 28.01 -32.58 0.80
CA THR A 15 27.80 -33.89 0.21
C THR A 15 28.97 -34.28 -0.69
N SER A 16 29.49 -33.36 -1.51
CA SER A 16 30.67 -33.63 -2.35
C SER A 16 31.91 -33.89 -1.51
N LEU A 17 32.12 -33.14 -0.43
CA LEU A 17 33.23 -33.33 0.50
C LEU A 17 33.12 -34.69 1.21
N THR A 18 31.96 -35.08 1.69
CA THR A 18 31.71 -36.36 2.37
C THR A 18 32.00 -37.52 1.42
N ILE A 19 31.51 -37.43 0.18
CA ILE A 19 31.75 -38.44 -0.86
C ILE A 19 33.24 -38.52 -1.20
N PHE A 20 33.92 -37.39 -1.33
CA PHE A 20 35.36 -37.33 -1.62
C PHE A 20 36.17 -38.00 -0.50
N VAL A 21 35.85 -37.69 0.76
CA VAL A 21 36.54 -38.30 1.92
C VAL A 21 36.28 -39.80 2.01
N THR A 22 35.05 -40.27 1.76
CA THR A 22 34.73 -41.70 1.76
C THR A 22 35.42 -42.46 0.62
N LEU A 23 35.50 -41.87 -0.58
CA LEU A 23 36.24 -42.45 -1.71
C LEU A 23 37.72 -42.56 -1.43
N ILE A 24 38.34 -41.51 -0.85
CA ILE A 24 39.76 -41.58 -0.45
C ILE A 24 39.96 -42.64 0.62
N GLY A 25 39.12 -42.68 1.65
CA GLY A 25 39.20 -43.67 2.73
C GLY A 25 39.03 -45.08 2.21
N ALA A 26 38.07 -45.35 1.33
CA ALA A 26 37.86 -46.64 0.70
C ALA A 26 39.04 -47.04 -0.20
N SER A 27 39.57 -46.08 -0.99
CA SER A 27 40.73 -46.31 -1.86
C SER A 27 41.98 -46.64 -1.06
N LEU A 28 42.26 -45.92 0.03
CA LEU A 28 43.37 -46.18 0.94
C LEU A 28 43.21 -47.53 1.64
N SER A 29 42.03 -47.86 2.13
CA SER A 29 41.74 -49.15 2.77
C SER A 29 41.90 -50.31 1.80
N PHE A 30 41.43 -50.15 0.57
CA PHE A 30 41.59 -51.15 -0.50
C PHE A 30 43.07 -51.34 -0.88
N TYR A 31 43.79 -50.21 -1.04
CA TYR A 31 45.26 -50.26 -1.31
C TYR A 31 46.00 -51.01 -0.22
N ASN A 32 45.82 -50.64 1.05
CA ASN A 32 46.48 -51.30 2.18
C ASN A 32 46.10 -52.80 2.29
N GLY A 33 44.82 -53.12 2.07
CA GLY A 33 44.34 -54.51 2.09
C GLY A 33 44.97 -55.41 1.02
N ILE A 34 45.13 -54.88 -0.21
CA ILE A 34 45.80 -55.59 -1.29
C ILE A 34 47.29 -55.78 -0.99
N GLN A 35 47.95 -54.70 -0.53
CA GLN A 35 49.36 -54.73 -0.21
C GLN A 35 49.67 -55.82 0.85
N ILE A 36 48.97 -55.83 1.97
CA ILE A 36 49.10 -56.82 3.05
C ILE A 36 48.84 -58.22 2.52
N LYS A 37 47.83 -58.41 1.66
CA LYS A 37 47.51 -59.75 1.10
C LYS A 37 48.57 -60.26 0.18
N VAL A 38 49.18 -59.40 -0.64
CA VAL A 38 50.30 -59.80 -1.55
C VAL A 38 51.56 -60.04 -0.75
N GLU A 39 51.93 -59.16 0.20
CA GLU A 39 53.11 -59.40 1.06
C GLU A 39 53.01 -60.68 1.86
N ASN A 40 51.83 -61.00 2.42
CA ASN A 40 51.64 -62.31 3.10
C ASN A 40 51.78 -63.50 2.17
N ARG A 41 51.35 -63.42 0.92
CA ARG A 41 51.52 -64.48 -0.07
C ARG A 41 52.99 -64.63 -0.47
N VAL A 42 53.68 -63.50 -0.72
CA VAL A 42 55.10 -63.49 -1.03
C VAL A 42 55.93 -64.11 0.10
N GLN A 43 55.61 -63.75 1.35
CA GLN A 43 56.24 -64.29 2.55
C GLN A 43 55.98 -65.82 2.71
N ALA A 44 54.73 -66.24 2.42
CA ALA A 44 54.40 -67.68 2.44
C ALA A 44 55.21 -68.49 1.42
N VAL A 45 55.41 -67.94 0.21
CA VAL A 45 56.26 -68.54 -0.80
C VAL A 45 57.74 -68.62 -0.36
N ALA A 46 58.27 -67.53 0.23
CA ALA A 46 59.61 -67.50 0.80
C ALA A 46 59.82 -68.60 1.84
N THR A 47 58.85 -68.73 2.79
CA THR A 47 58.92 -69.76 3.85
C THR A 47 58.79 -71.20 3.28
N MET A 48 57.98 -71.36 2.25
CA MET A 48 57.85 -72.63 1.54
C MET A 48 59.17 -73.03 0.83
N LEU A 49 59.77 -72.05 0.14
CA LEU A 49 61.06 -72.25 -0.50
C LEU A 49 62.17 -72.58 0.50
N ASP A 50 62.23 -71.88 1.63
CA ASP A 50 63.15 -72.11 2.72
C ASP A 50 62.99 -73.54 3.30
N SER A 51 61.78 -74.04 3.38
CA SER A 51 61.52 -75.42 3.84
C SER A 51 61.92 -76.49 2.84
N ARG A 52 61.82 -76.19 1.56
CA ARG A 52 62.24 -77.15 0.51
C ARG A 52 63.74 -77.18 0.31
N LEU A 53 64.48 -76.14 0.52
CA LEU A 53 65.91 -76.05 0.49
C LEU A 53 66.60 -76.97 1.51
N VAL A 54 65.94 -77.38 2.57
CA VAL A 54 66.44 -78.35 3.56
C VAL A 54 66.51 -79.75 3.01
N THR A 55 65.63 -80.05 2.05
CA THR A 55 65.50 -81.45 1.53
C THR A 55 66.01 -81.63 0.11
N THR A 56 66.28 -80.54 -0.65
CA THR A 56 66.60 -80.62 -2.08
C THR A 56 67.67 -79.58 -2.45
N SER A 57 68.67 -79.92 -3.29
CA SER A 57 69.68 -78.98 -3.79
C SER A 57 69.10 -78.04 -4.84
N PHE A 58 69.72 -76.83 -5.04
CA PHE A 58 69.26 -75.77 -5.98
C PHE A 58 69.09 -76.32 -7.43
N GLU A 59 69.98 -77.21 -7.90
CA GLU A 59 69.90 -77.80 -9.23
C GLU A 59 68.64 -78.64 -9.49
N LYS A 60 68.07 -79.22 -8.46
CA LYS A 60 66.86 -80.06 -8.57
C LYS A 60 65.55 -79.20 -8.38
N LEU A 61 65.65 -78.00 -7.81
CA LEU A 61 64.54 -77.07 -7.64
C LEU A 61 64.35 -76.17 -8.85
N GLU A 62 65.39 -75.95 -9.65
CA GLU A 62 65.38 -75.07 -10.84
C GLU A 62 64.22 -75.34 -11.81
N PRO A 63 63.90 -76.56 -12.25
CA PRO A 63 62.82 -76.85 -13.19
C PRO A 63 61.41 -76.62 -12.59
N GLN A 64 61.30 -76.54 -11.30
CA GLN A 64 60.00 -76.28 -10.57
C GLN A 64 59.82 -74.85 -10.10
N MET A 65 60.84 -73.99 -10.22
CA MET A 65 60.81 -72.62 -9.73
C MET A 65 59.76 -71.81 -10.40
N ASP A 66 59.61 -71.84 -11.69
CA ASP A 66 58.58 -71.07 -12.44
C ASP A 66 57.19 -71.49 -12.03
N GLU A 67 56.92 -72.75 -11.75
CA GLU A 67 55.60 -73.20 -11.28
C GLU A 67 55.29 -72.73 -9.85
N LEU A 68 56.33 -72.68 -9.00
CA LEU A 68 56.21 -72.23 -7.62
C LEU A 68 56.04 -70.69 -7.51
N LEU A 69 56.62 -69.89 -8.40
CA LEU A 69 56.60 -68.45 -8.42
C LEU A 69 55.36 -67.91 -9.13
N THR A 70 54.72 -68.68 -10.02
CA THR A 70 53.56 -68.29 -10.82
C THR A 70 52.38 -67.83 -9.99
N PRO A 71 51.95 -68.50 -8.91
CA PRO A 71 50.74 -68.06 -8.13
C PRO A 71 50.87 -66.73 -7.39
N VAL A 72 52.09 -66.19 -7.30
CA VAL A 72 52.40 -64.99 -6.49
C VAL A 72 52.98 -63.89 -7.37
N GLU A 73 53.06 -64.08 -8.68
CA GLU A 73 53.62 -63.13 -9.66
C GLU A 73 55.00 -62.58 -9.27
N VAL A 74 55.83 -63.44 -8.65
CA VAL A 74 57.23 -63.14 -8.39
C VAL A 74 58.01 -63.33 -9.70
N GLU A 75 58.65 -62.25 -10.15
CA GLU A 75 59.40 -62.23 -11.42
C GLU A 75 60.86 -62.57 -11.22
N HIS A 76 61.44 -62.31 -10.04
CA HIS A 76 62.82 -62.56 -9.75
C HIS A 76 63.02 -63.00 -8.30
N ILE A 77 63.88 -63.95 -8.08
CA ILE A 77 64.27 -64.47 -6.76
C ILE A 77 65.79 -64.57 -6.67
N ASP A 78 66.36 -64.06 -5.59
CA ASP A 78 67.74 -64.16 -5.23
C ASP A 78 67.90 -64.84 -3.86
N PHE A 79 68.70 -65.80 -3.75
CA PHE A 79 69.19 -66.39 -2.49
C PHE A 79 70.51 -65.70 -2.14
N LEU A 80 70.58 -64.96 -1.09
CA LEU A 80 71.73 -64.18 -0.67
C LEU A 80 72.37 -64.80 0.57
N LEU A 81 73.70 -65.08 0.52
CA LEU A 81 74.48 -65.44 1.72
C LEU A 81 75.38 -64.27 2.09
N ASN A 82 75.15 -63.69 3.27
CA ASN A 82 75.88 -62.50 3.74
C ASN A 82 75.90 -61.34 2.68
N GLY A 83 74.81 -61.15 1.93
CA GLY A 83 74.66 -60.11 0.91
C GLY A 83 75.24 -60.48 -0.49
N LYS A 84 75.84 -61.64 -0.69
CA LYS A 84 76.30 -62.12 -2.02
C LYS A 84 75.27 -63.09 -2.55
N SER A 85 74.88 -62.98 -3.84
CA SER A 85 73.98 -63.92 -4.50
C SER A 85 74.61 -65.31 -4.63
N LEU A 86 73.94 -66.30 -4.06
CA LEU A 86 74.24 -67.68 -4.19
C LEU A 86 73.56 -68.31 -5.36
N TYR A 87 72.35 -67.96 -5.62
CA TYR A 87 71.51 -68.43 -6.70
C TYR A 87 70.49 -67.37 -7.08
N SER A 88 70.34 -67.18 -8.37
CA SER A 88 69.39 -66.19 -8.91
C SER A 88 68.56 -66.89 -9.99
N HIS A 89 67.23 -66.70 -9.91
CA HIS A 89 66.29 -67.17 -10.92
C HIS A 89 65.39 -66.11 -11.36
N THR A 90 65.23 -65.91 -12.68
CA THR A 90 64.35 -64.92 -13.29
C THR A 90 63.33 -65.64 -14.16
N ARG A 91 62.06 -65.31 -13.93
CA ARG A 91 60.97 -65.87 -14.69
C ARG A 91 60.80 -65.08 -16.01
N GLY A 92 61.21 -65.72 -17.15
CA GLY A 92 61.12 -65.09 -18.47
C GLY A 92 62.17 -64.02 -18.76
N ASP A 93 62.18 -63.50 -19.99
CA ASP A 93 63.15 -62.51 -20.46
C ASP A 93 62.78 -61.02 -20.09
N SER A 94 61.76 -60.76 -19.30
CA SER A 94 61.19 -59.42 -19.10
C SER A 94 61.73 -58.66 -17.88
N TYR A 95 62.50 -59.31 -17.00
CA TYR A 95 63.03 -58.61 -15.82
C TYR A 95 64.23 -57.73 -16.19
N ARG A 96 64.10 -56.42 -15.97
CA ARG A 96 65.20 -55.46 -16.02
C ARG A 96 65.59 -55.07 -14.60
N PRO A 97 66.88 -55.01 -14.28
CA PRO A 97 67.36 -54.70 -12.94
C PRO A 97 66.85 -53.33 -12.48
N LEU A 98 66.62 -53.23 -11.18
CA LEU A 98 66.08 -52.01 -10.50
C LEU A 98 66.81 -50.74 -10.86
N GLY A 99 66.07 -49.77 -11.39
CA GLY A 99 66.52 -48.39 -11.67
C GLY A 99 65.70 -47.64 -12.68
N SER A 100 64.80 -48.25 -13.45
CA SER A 100 64.08 -47.56 -14.53
C SER A 100 62.56 -47.70 -14.55
N ASN A 101 61.92 -48.46 -13.64
CA ASN A 101 60.48 -48.61 -13.68
C ASN A 101 59.87 -48.87 -12.27
N ASN A 102 59.10 -48.00 -11.74
CA ASN A 102 58.36 -48.15 -10.48
C ASN A 102 57.28 -49.24 -10.46
N GLN A 103 57.44 -50.28 -11.32
CA GLN A 103 56.46 -51.32 -11.47
C GLN A 103 56.73 -52.55 -10.58
N TYR A 104 57.90 -52.66 -9.96
CA TYR A 104 58.36 -53.82 -9.16
C TYR A 104 58.63 -53.37 -7.72
N ARG A 105 58.33 -54.30 -6.77
CA ARG A 105 58.69 -54.16 -5.34
C ARG A 105 59.59 -55.30 -4.93
N GLU A 106 60.47 -55.00 -3.98
CA GLU A 106 61.35 -55.96 -3.40
C GLU A 106 60.95 -56.34 -1.97
N MET A 107 61.03 -57.61 -1.64
CA MET A 107 60.88 -58.09 -0.28
C MET A 107 62.02 -59.05 0.04
N THR A 108 62.74 -58.80 1.11
CA THR A 108 63.83 -59.69 1.59
C THR A 108 63.35 -60.37 2.88
N VAL A 109 63.30 -61.70 2.84
CA VAL A 109 62.91 -62.58 3.96
C VAL A 109 64.13 -63.38 4.43
N PRO A 110 64.53 -63.25 5.71
CA PRO A 110 65.62 -64.07 6.25
C PRO A 110 65.17 -65.54 6.32
N SER A 111 66.05 -66.47 5.95
CA SER A 111 65.82 -67.89 6.11
C SER A 111 65.79 -68.27 7.59
N LEU A 112 64.69 -68.94 8.01
CA LEU A 112 64.57 -69.49 9.37
C LEU A 112 65.34 -70.75 9.64
N LYS A 113 65.66 -71.46 8.55
CA LYS A 113 66.31 -72.82 8.62
C LYS A 113 67.76 -72.76 8.24
N HIS A 114 68.26 -71.77 7.56
CA HIS A 114 69.64 -71.60 7.11
C HIS A 114 70.24 -70.28 7.61
N PRO A 115 70.93 -70.23 8.75
CA PRO A 115 71.47 -68.95 9.30
C PRO A 115 72.45 -68.34 8.28
N GLY A 116 72.23 -67.02 8.02
CA GLY A 116 73.02 -66.23 7.05
C GLY A 116 72.48 -66.17 5.62
N ILE A 117 71.44 -66.93 5.31
CA ILE A 117 70.79 -66.88 3.99
C ILE A 117 69.55 -65.97 4.11
N SER A 118 69.39 -65.10 3.14
CA SER A 118 68.17 -64.31 2.95
C SER A 118 67.62 -64.49 1.52
N ILE A 119 66.29 -64.55 1.40
CA ILE A 119 65.59 -64.73 0.14
C ILE A 119 65.04 -63.36 -0.27
N ARG A 120 65.57 -62.85 -1.36
CA ARG A 120 65.02 -61.58 -1.95
C ARG A 120 64.05 -61.98 -3.07
N LEU A 121 62.83 -61.49 -2.97
CA LEU A 121 61.80 -61.74 -3.96
C LEU A 121 61.40 -60.36 -4.58
N VAL A 122 61.41 -60.35 -5.92
CA VAL A 122 60.93 -59.15 -6.65
C VAL A 122 59.61 -59.52 -7.32
N TYR A 123 58.61 -58.81 -6.98
CA TYR A 123 57.24 -59.02 -7.49
C TYR A 123 56.69 -57.75 -8.09
N MET A 124 55.73 -57.88 -9.01
CA MET A 124 55.05 -56.69 -9.62
C MET A 124 54.21 -55.99 -8.60
N ASP A 125 54.22 -54.61 -8.63
CA ASP A 125 53.36 -53.80 -7.75
C ASP A 125 51.91 -54.22 -7.98
N PRO A 126 51.20 -54.67 -6.95
CA PRO A 126 49.83 -55.15 -7.08
C PRO A 126 48.85 -54.14 -7.71
N MET A 127 49.13 -52.85 -7.57
CA MET A 127 48.26 -51.81 -8.15
C MET A 127 48.31 -51.79 -9.67
N VAL A 128 49.43 -52.03 -10.29
CA VAL A 128 49.58 -52.05 -11.77
C VAL A 128 48.70 -53.14 -12.39
N ASN A 129 48.67 -54.32 -11.79
CA ASN A 129 47.84 -55.42 -12.26
C ASN A 129 46.34 -55.25 -11.98
N TYR A 130 46.00 -54.74 -10.80
CA TYR A 130 44.60 -54.52 -10.45
C TYR A 130 43.93 -53.48 -11.34
N PHE A 131 44.61 -52.40 -11.66
CA PHE A 131 44.03 -51.37 -12.56
C PHE A 131 43.96 -51.78 -14.02
N ARG A 132 44.69 -52.79 -14.43
CA ARG A 132 44.57 -53.40 -15.77
C ARG A 132 43.44 -54.42 -15.89
N SER A 133 42.92 -54.91 -14.78
CA SER A 133 41.87 -55.92 -14.76
C SER A 133 40.49 -55.30 -14.96
N LEU A 134 39.79 -55.60 -16.05
CA LEU A 134 38.41 -55.18 -16.34
C LEU A 134 37.43 -55.61 -15.25
N HIS A 135 37.67 -56.72 -14.55
CA HIS A 135 36.84 -57.26 -13.49
C HIS A 135 36.82 -56.33 -12.23
N VAL A 136 37.87 -55.54 -12.03
CA VAL A 136 37.97 -54.57 -10.90
C VAL A 136 37.58 -53.17 -11.31
N THR A 137 37.98 -52.73 -12.50
CA THR A 137 37.72 -51.38 -12.99
C THR A 137 36.27 -51.17 -13.41
N ALA A 138 35.59 -52.18 -13.97
CA ALA A 138 34.19 -52.04 -14.41
C ALA A 138 33.21 -51.79 -13.25
N PRO A 139 33.19 -52.58 -12.14
CA PRO A 139 32.29 -52.30 -11.02
C PRO A 139 32.61 -50.95 -10.30
N LEU A 140 33.89 -50.56 -10.23
CA LEU A 140 34.28 -49.28 -9.65
C LEU A 140 33.79 -48.10 -10.50
N SER A 141 33.96 -48.18 -11.82
CA SER A 141 33.47 -47.16 -12.75
C SER A 141 31.94 -47.06 -12.71
N PHE A 142 31.24 -48.19 -12.62
CA PHE A 142 29.78 -48.23 -12.47
C PHE A 142 29.33 -47.59 -11.15
N ALA A 143 30.01 -47.90 -10.02
CA ALA A 143 29.69 -47.32 -8.72
C ALA A 143 29.88 -45.78 -8.70
N ILE A 144 30.98 -45.29 -9.29
CA ILE A 144 31.24 -43.85 -9.43
C ILE A 144 30.18 -43.20 -10.32
N GLY A 145 29.85 -43.78 -11.47
CA GLY A 145 28.82 -43.27 -12.38
C GLY A 145 27.44 -43.21 -11.73
N PHE A 146 27.06 -44.24 -10.99
CA PHE A 146 25.81 -44.31 -10.25
C PHE A 146 25.76 -43.25 -9.14
N MET A 147 26.85 -43.01 -8.42
CA MET A 147 26.98 -41.99 -7.41
C MET A 147 26.81 -40.58 -8.00
N VAL A 148 27.47 -40.30 -9.11
CA VAL A 148 27.32 -39.00 -9.82
C VAL A 148 25.86 -38.76 -10.24
N LEU A 149 25.18 -39.81 -10.69
CA LEU A 149 23.79 -39.75 -11.10
C LEU A 149 22.86 -39.47 -9.91
N ILE A 150 23.09 -40.10 -8.76
CA ILE A 150 22.33 -39.80 -7.52
C ILE A 150 22.54 -38.34 -7.09
N ILE A 151 23.79 -37.85 -7.12
CA ILE A 151 24.09 -36.46 -6.77
C ILE A 151 23.36 -35.51 -7.72
N PHE A 152 23.40 -35.76 -9.01
CA PHE A 152 22.73 -34.92 -10.02
C PHE A 152 21.22 -34.86 -9.77
N PHE A 153 20.55 -35.98 -9.53
CA PHE A 153 19.12 -36.00 -9.23
C PHE A 153 18.79 -35.33 -7.89
N SER A 154 19.60 -35.52 -6.86
CA SER A 154 19.45 -34.88 -5.56
C SER A 154 19.56 -33.36 -5.66
N ILE A 155 20.56 -32.85 -6.37
CA ILE A 155 20.74 -31.40 -6.59
C ILE A 155 19.53 -30.81 -7.37
N ARG A 156 19.09 -31.53 -8.42
CA ARG A 156 17.96 -31.12 -9.23
C ARG A 156 16.66 -31.09 -8.40
N TRP A 157 16.45 -32.06 -7.52
CA TRP A 157 15.30 -32.14 -6.63
C TRP A 157 15.32 -31.00 -5.59
N ILE A 158 16.45 -30.76 -4.91
CA ILE A 158 16.65 -29.68 -3.95
C ILE A 158 16.40 -28.32 -4.61
N ARG A 159 16.95 -28.09 -5.79
CA ARG A 159 16.72 -26.82 -6.51
C ARG A 159 15.24 -26.56 -6.82
N ARG A 160 14.48 -27.58 -7.18
CA ARG A 160 13.03 -27.46 -7.42
C ARG A 160 12.27 -27.10 -6.14
N GLN A 161 12.60 -27.72 -5.02
CA GLN A 161 11.96 -27.44 -3.73
C GLN A 161 12.29 -26.01 -3.24
N LEU A 162 13.54 -25.61 -3.34
CA LEU A 162 13.97 -24.27 -2.95
C LEU A 162 13.39 -23.17 -3.85
N ALA A 163 13.23 -23.44 -5.15
CA ALA A 163 12.57 -22.50 -6.05
C ALA A 163 11.10 -22.26 -5.66
N GLY A 164 10.40 -23.31 -5.25
CA GLY A 164 9.02 -23.19 -4.77
C GLY A 164 8.88 -22.36 -3.49
N GLN A 165 9.80 -22.50 -2.55
CA GLN A 165 9.84 -21.67 -1.32
C GLN A 165 10.17 -20.21 -1.63
N GLU A 166 11.06 -19.95 -2.57
CA GLU A 166 11.41 -18.59 -2.98
C GLU A 166 10.22 -17.86 -3.63
N LEU A 167 9.43 -18.55 -4.46
CA LEU A 167 8.21 -18.02 -5.04
C LEU A 167 7.18 -17.67 -3.95
N LEU A 168 7.02 -18.54 -2.96
CA LEU A 168 6.12 -18.32 -1.83
C LEU A 168 6.57 -17.12 -0.98
N GLU A 169 7.87 -16.98 -0.73
CA GLU A 169 8.41 -15.82 0.02
C GLU A 169 8.21 -14.50 -0.75
N LEU A 170 8.47 -14.48 -2.04
CA LEU A 170 8.25 -13.31 -2.88
C LEU A 170 6.77 -12.89 -2.87
N ARG A 171 5.87 -13.87 -2.94
CA ARG A 171 4.44 -13.65 -2.82
C ARG A 171 4.05 -13.09 -1.44
N ALA A 172 4.56 -13.68 -0.36
CA ALA A 172 4.32 -13.20 0.99
C ALA A 172 4.78 -11.74 1.16
N ARG A 173 5.93 -11.36 0.61
CA ARG A 173 6.42 -9.97 0.61
C ARG A 173 5.49 -9.02 -0.16
N ARG A 174 4.95 -9.43 -1.32
CA ARG A 174 3.96 -8.64 -2.05
C ARG A 174 2.67 -8.45 -1.26
N ILE A 175 2.20 -9.50 -0.59
CA ILE A 175 1.02 -9.42 0.30
C ILE A 175 1.29 -8.44 1.44
N LEU A 176 2.47 -8.48 2.06
CA LEU A 176 2.88 -7.57 3.13
C LEU A 176 3.05 -6.12 2.65
N SER A 177 3.43 -5.91 1.39
CA SER A 177 3.47 -4.56 0.80
C SER A 177 2.09 -4.01 0.42
N GLY A 178 1.00 -4.78 0.67
CA GLY A 178 -0.37 -4.34 0.45
C GLY A 178 -0.97 -4.73 -0.91
N GLU A 179 -0.24 -5.48 -1.75
CA GLU A 179 -0.80 -6.00 -3.00
C GLU A 179 -1.85 -7.09 -2.70
N ARG A 180 -3.07 -6.93 -3.24
CA ARG A 180 -4.21 -7.84 -3.00
C ARG A 180 -4.95 -8.24 -4.28
N GLY A 181 -4.39 -7.97 -5.44
CA GLY A 181 -5.01 -8.26 -6.74
C GLY A 181 -4.85 -9.70 -7.22
N PRO A 182 -5.45 -10.08 -8.35
CA PRO A 182 -5.31 -11.40 -8.95
C PRO A 182 -3.87 -11.80 -9.30
N GLN A 183 -2.95 -10.81 -9.33
CA GLN A 183 -1.52 -11.00 -9.56
C GLN A 183 -0.79 -11.66 -8.36
N VAL A 184 -1.46 -11.77 -7.20
CA VAL A 184 -0.93 -12.35 -5.96
C VAL A 184 -1.49 -13.77 -5.71
N ARG A 185 -2.13 -14.39 -6.70
CA ARG A 185 -2.57 -15.79 -6.62
C ARG A 185 -1.39 -16.74 -6.66
N GLY A 186 -1.53 -17.87 -5.94
CA GLY A 186 -0.51 -18.90 -5.85
C GLY A 186 -0.17 -19.53 -7.19
N SER A 187 1.11 -19.80 -7.40
CA SER A 187 1.60 -20.55 -8.55
C SER A 187 1.61 -22.05 -8.23
N VAL A 188 1.32 -22.89 -9.21
CA VAL A 188 1.40 -24.37 -9.10
C VAL A 188 2.79 -24.85 -8.66
N HIS A 189 3.80 -24.00 -8.84
CA HIS A 189 5.20 -24.31 -8.48
C HIS A 189 5.60 -23.88 -7.07
N GLU A 190 4.69 -23.22 -6.31
CA GLU A 190 4.95 -22.87 -4.91
C GLU A 190 4.94 -24.10 -4.01
N TRP A 191 5.86 -24.12 -3.05
CA TRP A 191 5.96 -25.20 -2.07
C TRP A 191 6.27 -24.63 -0.68
N PRO A 192 5.63 -25.09 0.42
CA PRO A 192 4.59 -26.14 0.48
C PRO A 192 3.25 -25.72 -0.13
N ALA A 193 2.64 -26.62 -0.88
CA ALA A 193 1.36 -26.35 -1.55
C ALA A 193 0.23 -26.01 -0.57
N SER A 194 0.23 -26.62 0.62
CA SER A 194 -0.74 -26.32 1.68
C SER A 194 -0.67 -24.88 2.16
N THR A 195 0.55 -24.33 2.31
CA THR A 195 0.74 -22.91 2.70
C THR A 195 0.29 -21.97 1.60
N SER A 196 0.59 -22.30 0.34
CA SER A 196 0.12 -21.53 -0.82
C SER A 196 -1.41 -21.52 -0.90
N SER A 197 -2.06 -22.67 -0.72
CA SER A 197 -3.53 -22.78 -0.71
C SER A 197 -4.17 -22.04 0.47
N ALA A 198 -3.56 -22.10 1.66
CA ALA A 198 -4.02 -21.35 2.83
C ALA A 198 -3.94 -19.84 2.60
N LEU A 199 -2.87 -19.34 1.97
CA LEU A 199 -2.77 -17.93 1.60
C LEU A 199 -3.82 -17.53 0.56
N ASP A 200 -4.09 -18.38 -0.44
CA ASP A 200 -5.16 -18.12 -1.41
C ASP A 200 -6.54 -18.06 -0.75
N MET A 201 -6.82 -18.97 0.17
CA MET A 201 -8.07 -18.98 0.94
C MET A 201 -8.21 -17.71 1.79
N LEU A 202 -7.18 -17.35 2.55
CA LEU A 202 -7.19 -16.13 3.37
C LEU A 202 -7.34 -14.86 2.52
N LEU A 203 -6.68 -14.78 1.36
CA LEU A 203 -6.83 -13.65 0.44
C LEU A 203 -8.25 -13.58 -0.13
N SER A 204 -8.85 -14.72 -0.48
CA SER A 204 -10.24 -14.76 -0.97
C SER A 204 -11.24 -14.36 0.11
N GLU A 205 -11.04 -14.79 1.35
CA GLU A 205 -11.87 -14.37 2.50
C GLU A 205 -11.74 -12.88 2.79
N LEU A 206 -10.51 -12.35 2.78
CA LEU A 206 -10.25 -10.92 2.94
C LEU A 206 -10.91 -10.09 1.83
N GLN A 207 -10.85 -10.57 0.59
CA GLN A 207 -11.48 -9.91 -0.54
C GLN A 207 -13.00 -9.94 -0.41
N PHE A 208 -13.57 -11.08 -0.07
CA PHE A 208 -15.01 -11.22 0.18
C PHE A 208 -15.48 -10.30 1.33
N ALA A 209 -14.77 -10.28 2.45
CA ALA A 209 -15.07 -9.38 3.57
C ALA A 209 -14.96 -7.90 3.18
N SER A 210 -13.97 -7.54 2.35
CA SER A 210 -13.83 -6.18 1.81
C SER A 210 -14.98 -5.79 0.90
N ASP A 211 -15.43 -6.71 0.03
CA ASP A 211 -16.56 -6.48 -0.88
C ASP A 211 -17.88 -6.37 -0.12
N GLN A 212 -18.11 -7.23 0.89
CA GLN A 212 -19.28 -7.13 1.78
C GLN A 212 -19.29 -5.77 2.50
N ARG A 213 -18.14 -5.35 3.03
CA ARG A 213 -18.03 -4.06 3.72
C ARG A 213 -18.30 -2.88 2.78
N SER A 214 -17.79 -2.93 1.55
CA SER A 214 -18.06 -1.90 0.53
C SER A 214 -19.55 -1.83 0.17
N ARG A 215 -20.21 -2.99 0.04
CA ARG A 215 -21.67 -3.05 -0.17
C ARG A 215 -22.44 -2.48 1.01
N MET A 216 -22.05 -2.80 2.24
CA MET A 216 -22.68 -2.27 3.44
C MET A 216 -22.50 -0.75 3.54
N ASP A 217 -21.32 -0.20 3.26
CA ASP A 217 -21.06 1.25 3.21
C ASP A 217 -21.96 1.93 2.17
N THR A 218 -22.09 1.33 0.99
CA THR A 218 -22.99 1.83 -0.07
C THR A 218 -24.45 1.83 0.39
N LEU A 219 -24.91 0.77 1.06
CA LEU A 219 -26.28 0.70 1.60
C LEU A 219 -26.53 1.73 2.70
N ILE A 220 -25.59 1.91 3.62
CA ILE A 220 -25.69 2.94 4.68
C ILE A 220 -25.78 4.34 4.06
N ARG A 221 -24.91 4.64 3.08
CA ARG A 221 -24.92 5.93 2.37
C ARG A 221 -26.21 6.14 1.58
N SER A 222 -26.67 5.11 0.87
CA SER A 222 -27.93 5.20 0.13
C SER A 222 -29.11 5.42 1.07
N TYR A 223 -29.11 4.83 2.24
CA TYR A 223 -30.16 5.06 3.26
C TYR A 223 -30.04 6.45 3.90
N ALA A 224 -28.83 6.84 4.34
CA ALA A 224 -28.63 8.05 5.14
C ALA A 224 -28.53 9.33 4.32
N ALA A 225 -27.95 9.28 3.11
CA ALA A 225 -27.57 10.48 2.38
C ALA A 225 -27.92 10.50 0.89
N GLN A 226 -28.18 9.33 0.26
CA GLN A 226 -28.35 9.25 -1.20
C GLN A 226 -29.76 8.82 -1.61
N ASP A 227 -30.18 9.30 -2.77
CA ASP A 227 -31.34 8.78 -3.49
C ASP A 227 -30.94 7.57 -4.33
N SER A 228 -31.60 6.43 -4.11
CA SER A 228 -31.25 5.16 -4.74
C SER A 228 -31.42 5.12 -6.26
N LYS A 229 -32.22 6.03 -6.85
CA LYS A 229 -32.47 6.08 -8.30
C LYS A 229 -31.51 6.97 -9.05
N THR A 230 -31.09 8.08 -8.46
CA THR A 230 -30.26 9.10 -9.11
C THR A 230 -28.82 9.09 -8.63
N GLY A 231 -28.55 8.52 -7.45
CA GLY A 231 -27.24 8.60 -6.79
C GLY A 231 -26.91 9.99 -6.21
N LEU A 232 -27.79 10.99 -6.40
CA LEU A 232 -27.66 12.31 -5.78
C LEU A 232 -27.98 12.24 -4.29
N ASN A 233 -27.76 13.35 -3.56
CA ASN A 233 -28.23 13.42 -2.18
C ASN A 233 -29.75 13.27 -2.10
N ASN A 234 -30.23 12.68 -1.02
CA ASN A 234 -31.65 12.57 -0.75
C ASN A 234 -32.17 13.83 -0.03
N ARG A 235 -33.50 13.96 0.07
CA ARG A 235 -34.18 15.06 0.75
C ARG A 235 -33.74 15.20 2.21
N LEU A 236 -33.65 14.08 2.94
CA LEU A 236 -33.31 14.08 4.35
C LEU A 236 -31.93 14.71 4.59
N PHE A 237 -30.95 14.32 3.78
CA PHE A 237 -29.60 14.88 3.85
C PHE A 237 -29.58 16.38 3.52
N PHE A 238 -30.34 16.79 2.50
CA PHE A 238 -30.49 18.19 2.10
C PHE A 238 -31.08 19.03 3.24
N ASP A 239 -32.21 18.60 3.81
CA ASP A 239 -32.91 19.30 4.90
C ASP A 239 -31.99 19.42 6.13
N ASN A 240 -31.22 18.39 6.44
CA ASN A 240 -30.26 18.42 7.55
C ASN A 240 -29.11 19.42 7.31
N GLN A 241 -28.61 19.54 6.09
CA GLN A 241 -27.58 20.52 5.75
C GLN A 241 -28.11 21.94 5.76
N LEU A 242 -29.30 22.17 5.19
CA LEU A 242 -29.95 23.46 5.23
C LEU A 242 -30.26 23.89 6.68
N ALA A 243 -30.83 23.01 7.50
CA ALA A 243 -31.07 23.26 8.92
C ALA A 243 -29.79 23.65 9.68
N THR A 244 -28.66 23.02 9.34
CA THR A 244 -27.35 23.32 9.95
C THR A 244 -26.88 24.74 9.63
N LEU A 245 -27.09 25.20 8.39
CA LEU A 245 -26.77 26.58 8.00
C LEU A 245 -27.72 27.59 8.61
N LEU A 246 -29.01 27.26 8.71
CA LEU A 246 -30.03 28.16 9.30
C LEU A 246 -29.85 28.34 10.81
N ASP A 247 -29.31 27.31 11.48
CA ASP A 247 -29.04 27.30 12.93
C ASP A 247 -27.65 27.88 13.28
N ASP A 248 -26.99 28.57 12.35
CA ASP A 248 -25.68 29.17 12.61
C ASP A 248 -25.79 30.37 13.54
N GLN A 249 -25.38 30.15 14.80
CA GLN A 249 -25.36 31.18 15.85
C GLN A 249 -24.00 31.92 15.93
N GLU A 250 -23.00 31.52 15.16
CA GLU A 250 -21.82 32.37 15.02
C GLU A 250 -22.27 33.71 14.42
N LYS A 251 -22.00 34.81 15.10
CA LYS A 251 -22.49 36.18 14.80
C LYS A 251 -22.26 36.70 13.37
N VAL A 252 -21.71 35.85 12.49
CA VAL A 252 -21.40 36.15 11.08
C VAL A 252 -22.62 35.99 10.17
N GLY A 253 -23.73 35.44 10.64
CA GLY A 253 -25.00 35.33 9.93
C GLY A 253 -24.92 34.56 8.62
N ALA A 254 -25.05 33.23 8.69
CA ALA A 254 -25.08 32.40 7.47
C ALA A 254 -26.21 32.89 6.55
N HIS A 255 -25.88 33.11 5.30
CA HIS A 255 -26.81 33.47 4.23
C HIS A 255 -26.50 32.61 2.99
N GLY A 256 -27.43 32.53 2.09
CA GLY A 256 -27.24 31.78 0.85
C GLY A 256 -28.53 31.66 0.07
N ILE A 257 -28.48 30.77 -0.91
CA ILE A 257 -29.59 30.55 -1.84
C ILE A 257 -30.00 29.08 -1.82
N VAL A 258 -31.31 28.86 -1.86
CA VAL A 258 -31.91 27.58 -2.24
C VAL A 258 -32.56 27.75 -3.62
N MET A 259 -32.23 26.84 -4.53
CA MET A 259 -32.94 26.70 -5.80
C MET A 259 -33.73 25.40 -5.79
N MET A 260 -35.00 25.47 -6.20
CA MET A 260 -35.81 24.31 -6.50
C MET A 260 -35.94 24.19 -8.03
N ILE A 261 -35.48 23.08 -8.58
CA ILE A 261 -35.46 22.82 -10.02
C ILE A 261 -36.48 21.73 -10.31
N ARG A 262 -37.49 22.07 -11.09
CA ARG A 262 -38.52 21.13 -11.55
C ARG A 262 -38.18 20.65 -12.94
N LEU A 263 -38.10 19.32 -13.12
CA LEU A 263 -37.95 18.63 -14.39
C LEU A 263 -39.28 17.97 -14.79
N PRO A 264 -39.44 17.55 -16.06
CA PRO A 264 -40.62 16.79 -16.50
C PRO A 264 -40.82 15.51 -15.68
N GLU A 265 -42.06 15.15 -15.44
CA GLU A 265 -42.34 13.93 -14.67
C GLU A 265 -41.88 12.67 -15.42
N PHE A 266 -41.06 11.86 -14.76
CA PHE A 266 -40.51 10.64 -15.33
C PHE A 266 -41.59 9.67 -15.81
N ASP A 267 -42.70 9.56 -15.08
CA ASP A 267 -43.79 8.67 -15.45
C ASP A 267 -44.47 9.11 -16.75
N LEU A 268 -44.64 10.40 -16.97
CA LEU A 268 -45.18 10.95 -18.25
C LEU A 268 -44.21 10.69 -19.40
N LEU A 269 -42.92 10.88 -19.17
CA LEU A 269 -41.90 10.59 -20.21
C LEU A 269 -41.88 9.10 -20.58
N ARG A 270 -41.97 8.23 -19.57
CA ARG A 270 -42.01 6.77 -19.74
C ARG A 270 -43.26 6.34 -20.53
N ASP A 271 -44.42 6.89 -20.20
CA ASP A 271 -45.68 6.51 -20.81
C ASP A 271 -45.76 6.99 -22.27
N ASN A 272 -45.15 8.14 -22.62
CA ASN A 272 -45.14 8.70 -23.97
C ASN A 272 -44.04 8.11 -24.88
N TRP A 273 -42.86 7.79 -24.34
CA TRP A 273 -41.65 7.49 -25.13
C TRP A 273 -40.99 6.15 -24.80
N GLY A 274 -41.55 5.43 -23.82
CA GLY A 274 -41.01 4.18 -23.34
C GLY A 274 -39.92 4.35 -22.28
N ARG A 275 -39.67 3.28 -21.50
CA ARG A 275 -38.83 3.30 -20.31
C ARG A 275 -37.36 3.66 -20.63
N ALA A 276 -36.77 3.02 -21.64
CA ALA A 276 -35.37 3.21 -21.99
C ALA A 276 -35.07 4.66 -22.41
N ALA A 277 -35.93 5.26 -23.24
CA ALA A 277 -35.78 6.64 -23.70
C ALA A 277 -35.98 7.65 -22.56
N ALA A 278 -36.91 7.39 -21.64
CA ALA A 278 -37.16 8.22 -20.49
C ALA A 278 -35.96 8.16 -19.49
N GLU A 279 -35.39 6.96 -19.25
CA GLU A 279 -34.20 6.80 -18.38
C GLU A 279 -32.99 7.55 -18.96
N GLU A 280 -32.68 7.37 -20.26
CA GLU A 280 -31.56 8.04 -20.92
C GLU A 280 -31.68 9.56 -20.86
N HIS A 281 -32.87 10.07 -21.16
CA HIS A 281 -33.16 11.50 -21.10
C HIS A 281 -33.01 12.05 -19.68
N TYR A 282 -33.58 11.36 -18.69
CA TYR A 282 -33.53 11.77 -17.28
C TYR A 282 -32.11 11.78 -16.74
N PHE A 283 -31.31 10.76 -17.08
CA PHE A 283 -29.88 10.72 -16.73
C PHE A 283 -29.10 11.86 -17.39
N THR A 284 -29.41 12.23 -18.60
CA THR A 284 -28.76 13.36 -19.29
C THR A 284 -29.02 14.68 -18.54
N LEU A 285 -30.26 14.94 -18.11
CA LEU A 285 -30.60 16.11 -17.32
C LEU A 285 -29.93 16.10 -15.93
N ILE A 286 -29.93 14.96 -15.24
CA ILE A 286 -29.27 14.82 -13.95
C ILE A 286 -27.76 15.05 -14.06
N ASN A 287 -27.10 14.51 -15.07
CA ASN A 287 -25.69 14.72 -15.33
C ASN A 287 -25.38 16.18 -15.63
N LEU A 288 -26.22 16.85 -16.41
CA LEU A 288 -26.09 18.28 -16.64
C LEU A 288 -26.14 19.06 -15.32
N LEU A 289 -27.19 18.84 -14.51
CA LEU A 289 -27.35 19.49 -13.20
C LEU A 289 -26.13 19.22 -12.29
N SER A 290 -25.74 17.96 -12.16
CA SER A 290 -24.61 17.58 -11.33
C SER A 290 -23.32 18.26 -11.78
N THR A 291 -22.97 18.16 -13.07
CA THR A 291 -21.75 18.76 -13.62
C THR A 291 -21.74 20.28 -13.49
N PHE A 292 -22.90 20.91 -13.65
CA PHE A 292 -23.03 22.36 -13.58
C PHE A 292 -22.89 22.85 -12.12
N ILE A 293 -23.63 22.23 -11.20
CA ILE A 293 -23.66 22.64 -9.79
C ILE A 293 -22.33 22.35 -9.08
N MET A 294 -21.63 21.27 -9.42
CA MET A 294 -20.31 20.96 -8.86
C MET A 294 -19.23 22.03 -9.13
N ARG A 295 -19.46 22.96 -10.04
CA ARG A 295 -18.55 24.10 -10.27
C ARG A 295 -18.56 25.11 -9.12
N TYR A 296 -19.59 25.09 -8.27
CA TYR A 296 -19.74 26.01 -7.17
C TYR A 296 -19.30 25.34 -5.86
N PRO A 297 -18.17 25.76 -5.25
CA PRO A 297 -17.67 25.17 -4.02
C PRO A 297 -18.70 25.25 -2.88
N GLY A 298 -18.84 24.16 -2.13
CA GLY A 298 -19.79 24.06 -1.03
C GLY A 298 -21.26 23.92 -1.43
N SER A 299 -21.57 23.84 -2.74
CA SER A 299 -22.92 23.57 -3.22
C SER A 299 -23.35 22.14 -2.94
N LEU A 300 -24.64 21.93 -2.75
CA LEU A 300 -25.26 20.63 -2.57
C LEU A 300 -26.42 20.49 -3.56
N LEU A 301 -26.45 19.38 -4.31
CA LEU A 301 -27.54 19.00 -5.18
C LEU A 301 -28.21 17.75 -4.61
N ALA A 302 -29.53 17.80 -4.46
CA ALA A 302 -30.32 16.70 -3.95
C ALA A 302 -31.57 16.45 -4.79
N ARG A 303 -32.01 15.20 -4.85
CA ARG A 303 -33.35 14.87 -5.31
C ARG A 303 -34.34 15.12 -4.17
N TYR A 304 -35.18 16.14 -4.29
CA TYR A 304 -36.07 16.56 -3.23
C TYR A 304 -37.44 15.88 -3.28
N HIS A 305 -38.00 15.76 -4.47
CA HIS A 305 -39.21 15.00 -4.81
C HIS A 305 -38.97 14.15 -6.06
N ARG A 306 -40.04 13.54 -6.62
CA ARG A 306 -39.92 12.67 -7.81
C ARG A 306 -39.25 13.37 -8.98
N SER A 307 -39.65 14.61 -9.27
CA SER A 307 -39.19 15.41 -10.41
C SER A 307 -38.58 16.74 -9.99
N ASP A 308 -38.55 17.04 -8.69
CA ASP A 308 -37.99 18.27 -8.12
C ASP A 308 -36.62 18.00 -7.52
N PHE A 309 -35.66 18.84 -7.88
CA PHE A 309 -34.29 18.83 -7.38
C PHE A 309 -34.02 20.09 -6.60
N ALA A 310 -33.38 19.98 -5.45
CA ALA A 310 -33.01 21.10 -4.63
C ALA A 310 -31.49 21.35 -4.71
N VAL A 311 -31.11 22.60 -4.87
CA VAL A 311 -29.73 23.07 -4.86
C VAL A 311 -29.54 24.02 -3.70
N LEU A 312 -28.54 23.78 -2.88
CA LEU A 312 -28.11 24.64 -1.79
C LEU A 312 -26.83 25.36 -2.19
N LEU A 313 -26.81 26.66 -2.16
CA LEU A 313 -25.69 27.53 -2.51
C LEU A 313 -25.35 28.45 -1.32
N PRO A 314 -24.50 27.97 -0.38
CA PRO A 314 -24.08 28.80 0.74
C PRO A 314 -23.31 30.05 0.27
N HIS A 315 -23.48 31.16 1.00
CA HIS A 315 -22.76 32.41 0.78
C HIS A 315 -22.92 33.05 -0.63
N ARG A 316 -24.00 32.68 -1.35
CA ARG A 316 -24.35 33.27 -2.64
C ARG A 316 -25.48 34.27 -2.51
N THR A 317 -25.54 35.22 -3.44
CA THR A 317 -26.53 36.28 -3.51
C THR A 317 -27.61 35.94 -4.52
N LEU A 318 -28.76 36.63 -4.43
CA LEU A 318 -29.84 36.52 -5.42
C LEU A 318 -29.35 36.81 -6.84
N LYS A 319 -28.50 37.84 -7.00
CA LYS A 319 -27.95 38.23 -8.30
C LYS A 319 -27.01 37.17 -8.90
N GLU A 320 -26.20 36.53 -8.06
CA GLU A 320 -25.39 35.39 -8.50
C GLU A 320 -26.28 34.21 -8.87
N ALA A 321 -27.31 33.93 -8.08
CA ALA A 321 -28.28 32.88 -8.34
C ALA A 321 -29.05 33.09 -9.65
N ASP A 322 -29.46 34.33 -9.93
CA ASP A 322 -30.09 34.73 -11.18
C ASP A 322 -29.17 34.41 -12.38
N SER A 323 -27.91 34.83 -12.28
CA SER A 323 -26.92 34.50 -13.31
C SER A 323 -26.68 32.96 -13.46
N ILE A 324 -26.64 32.22 -12.35
CA ILE A 324 -26.48 30.75 -12.35
C ILE A 324 -27.67 30.09 -13.03
N ALA A 325 -28.91 30.49 -12.72
CA ALA A 325 -30.11 29.97 -13.33
C ALA A 325 -30.14 30.23 -14.85
N GLY A 326 -29.81 31.44 -15.28
CA GLY A 326 -29.72 31.80 -16.70
C GLY A 326 -28.64 30.99 -17.46
N GLN A 327 -27.49 30.75 -16.83
CA GLN A 327 -26.46 29.91 -17.42
C GLN A 327 -26.86 28.43 -17.46
N LEU A 328 -27.56 27.92 -16.46
CA LEU A 328 -28.05 26.55 -16.41
C LEU A 328 -29.06 26.28 -17.53
N LEU A 329 -30.02 27.21 -17.73
CA LEU A 329 -30.98 27.10 -18.85
C LEU A 329 -30.29 27.18 -20.21
N LYS A 330 -29.32 28.05 -20.41
CA LYS A 330 -28.51 28.08 -21.63
C LYS A 330 -27.73 26.77 -21.86
N ALA A 331 -27.20 26.18 -20.82
CA ALA A 331 -26.50 24.89 -20.90
C ALA A 331 -27.48 23.74 -21.28
N MET A 332 -28.72 23.84 -20.80
CA MET A 332 -29.76 22.90 -21.17
C MET A 332 -30.18 23.08 -22.67
N ASP A 333 -30.35 24.30 -23.12
CA ASP A 333 -30.68 24.59 -24.56
C ASP A 333 -29.58 24.11 -25.50
N ALA A 334 -28.33 24.05 -25.03
CA ALA A 334 -27.20 23.54 -25.82
C ALA A 334 -27.14 22.00 -25.90
N LEU A 335 -27.98 21.28 -25.14
CA LEU A 335 -28.06 19.82 -25.26
C LEU A 335 -28.57 19.41 -26.66
N PRO A 336 -28.06 18.29 -27.20
CA PRO A 336 -28.56 17.79 -28.47
C PRO A 336 -30.06 17.50 -28.41
N SER A 337 -30.80 17.92 -29.42
CA SER A 337 -32.24 17.66 -29.53
C SER A 337 -32.49 16.17 -29.62
N THR A 338 -33.20 15.60 -28.68
CA THR A 338 -33.69 14.23 -28.71
C THR A 338 -35.20 14.23 -29.05
N ARG A 339 -35.72 13.09 -29.53
CA ARG A 339 -37.17 12.97 -29.82
C ARG A 339 -38.06 13.14 -28.58
N VAL A 340 -37.46 13.01 -27.37
CA VAL A 340 -38.14 13.04 -26.07
C VAL A 340 -38.11 14.46 -25.46
N LEU A 341 -37.28 15.35 -25.97
CA LEU A 341 -37.05 16.67 -25.41
C LEU A 341 -37.97 17.70 -26.06
N ASP A 342 -39.05 18.05 -25.40
CA ASP A 342 -39.67 19.35 -25.65
C ASP A 342 -38.78 20.42 -25.00
N LYS A 343 -37.98 21.09 -25.86
CA LYS A 343 -36.99 22.06 -25.39
C LYS A 343 -37.64 23.27 -24.69
N ASP A 344 -38.90 23.47 -24.91
CA ASP A 344 -39.60 24.68 -24.43
C ASP A 344 -40.22 24.49 -23.04
N ASP A 345 -40.35 23.27 -22.53
CA ASP A 345 -40.94 22.98 -21.22
C ASP A 345 -40.17 21.88 -20.48
N THR A 346 -38.85 22.08 -20.33
CA THR A 346 -37.98 21.05 -19.71
C THR A 346 -37.51 21.42 -18.31
N MET A 347 -37.36 22.70 -17.98
CA MET A 347 -36.78 23.09 -16.70
C MET A 347 -37.35 24.41 -16.17
N HIS A 348 -37.85 24.34 -14.94
CA HIS A 348 -38.32 25.52 -14.20
C HIS A 348 -37.55 25.64 -12.88
N ILE A 349 -37.07 26.85 -12.56
CA ILE A 349 -36.22 27.08 -11.40
C ILE A 349 -36.87 28.13 -10.49
N GLY A 350 -37.14 27.75 -9.25
CA GLY A 350 -37.52 28.69 -8.18
C GLY A 350 -36.32 29.03 -7.31
N ILE A 351 -36.10 30.29 -7.07
CA ILE A 351 -34.96 30.81 -6.30
C ILE A 351 -35.46 31.48 -5.02
N CYS A 352 -34.88 31.10 -3.88
CA CYS A 352 -35.15 31.71 -2.59
C CYS A 352 -33.85 32.00 -1.85
N ALA A 353 -33.69 33.23 -1.37
CA ALA A 353 -32.61 33.56 -0.43
C ALA A 353 -32.97 33.10 0.99
N PHE A 354 -31.99 32.61 1.72
CA PHE A 354 -32.15 32.26 3.13
C PHE A 354 -31.16 32.99 4.03
N ARG A 355 -31.51 33.09 5.30
CA ARG A 355 -30.68 33.67 6.37
C ARG A 355 -30.76 32.81 7.62
N SER A 356 -29.73 32.89 8.45
CA SER A 356 -29.76 32.23 9.76
C SER A 356 -30.97 32.70 10.59
N GLY A 357 -31.58 31.78 11.33
CA GLY A 357 -32.78 32.00 12.13
C GLY A 357 -34.11 31.68 11.44
N GLN A 358 -34.14 31.42 10.13
CA GLN A 358 -35.31 30.88 9.45
C GLN A 358 -35.51 29.39 9.70
N SER A 359 -36.72 28.87 9.53
CA SER A 359 -36.96 27.41 9.53
C SER A 359 -36.73 26.80 8.15
N THR A 360 -36.26 25.54 8.11
CA THR A 360 -36.07 24.80 6.86
C THR A 360 -37.37 24.73 6.04
N SER A 361 -38.51 24.45 6.68
CA SER A 361 -39.81 24.41 6.03
C SER A 361 -40.19 25.73 5.37
N GLN A 362 -39.99 26.86 6.05
CA GLN A 362 -40.27 28.17 5.50
C GLN A 362 -39.42 28.47 4.25
N VAL A 363 -38.12 28.19 4.28
CA VAL A 363 -37.24 28.41 3.11
C VAL A 363 -37.66 27.55 1.94
N MET A 364 -37.98 26.27 2.19
CA MET A 364 -38.40 25.35 1.14
C MET A 364 -39.77 25.69 0.54
N GLU A 365 -40.73 26.13 1.36
CA GLU A 365 -42.03 26.64 0.90
C GLU A 365 -41.87 27.85 -0.01
N HIS A 366 -40.97 28.76 0.33
CA HIS A 366 -40.66 29.93 -0.49
C HIS A 366 -40.02 29.54 -1.83
N ALA A 367 -39.08 28.61 -1.80
CA ALA A 367 -38.45 28.10 -3.01
C ALA A 367 -39.47 27.39 -3.93
N GLU A 368 -40.38 26.60 -3.34
CA GLU A 368 -41.44 25.92 -4.08
C GLU A 368 -42.47 26.91 -4.66
N ALA A 369 -42.81 27.97 -3.92
CA ALA A 369 -43.69 29.04 -4.41
C ALA A 369 -43.05 29.76 -5.63
N ALA A 370 -41.75 30.05 -5.55
CA ALA A 370 -41.01 30.59 -6.69
C ALA A 370 -41.00 29.64 -7.90
N THR A 371 -40.84 28.33 -7.66
CA THR A 371 -40.89 27.33 -8.73
C THR A 371 -42.26 27.29 -9.41
N ARG A 372 -43.35 27.36 -8.64
CA ARG A 372 -44.69 27.44 -9.20
C ARG A 372 -44.86 28.70 -10.05
N ASN A 373 -44.32 29.84 -9.61
CA ASN A 373 -44.35 31.08 -10.40
C ASN A 373 -43.55 30.94 -11.71
N ALA A 374 -42.39 30.27 -11.68
CA ALA A 374 -41.62 29.97 -12.88
C ALA A 374 -42.44 29.11 -13.88
N VAL A 375 -43.09 28.05 -13.42
CA VAL A 375 -43.96 27.22 -14.26
C VAL A 375 -45.10 28.04 -14.90
N LEU A 376 -45.70 28.98 -14.17
CA LEU A 376 -46.76 29.81 -14.69
C LEU A 376 -46.30 30.85 -15.74
N GLN A 377 -45.00 31.13 -15.81
CA GLN A 377 -44.43 31.99 -16.87
C GLN A 377 -44.36 31.33 -18.26
N GLY A 378 -44.60 30.00 -18.32
CA GLY A 378 -44.50 29.23 -19.56
C GLY A 378 -43.11 28.66 -19.77
N SER A 379 -42.60 28.59 -21.00
CA SER A 379 -41.34 27.97 -21.37
C SER A 379 -40.23 28.01 -20.32
N ASN A 380 -39.15 27.22 -20.49
CA ASN A 380 -38.03 27.19 -19.54
C ASN A 380 -37.70 28.52 -18.88
N SER A 381 -37.95 28.64 -17.59
CA SER A 381 -37.88 29.91 -16.90
C SER A 381 -37.45 29.77 -15.44
N TRP A 382 -37.10 30.86 -14.84
CA TRP A 382 -36.85 30.92 -13.39
C TRP A 382 -37.58 32.11 -12.77
N ALA A 383 -37.91 31.99 -11.49
CA ALA A 383 -38.51 33.06 -10.70
C ALA A 383 -37.84 33.15 -9.34
N VAL A 384 -37.74 34.36 -8.82
CA VAL A 384 -37.24 34.65 -7.48
C VAL A 384 -38.42 34.84 -6.55
N TYR A 385 -38.35 34.31 -5.32
CA TYR A 385 -39.46 34.42 -4.34
C TYR A 385 -39.71 35.86 -3.89
N ASP A 386 -38.66 36.61 -3.57
CA ASP A 386 -38.74 37.99 -3.09
C ASP A 386 -37.51 38.79 -3.52
N ASP A 387 -37.71 39.71 -4.48
CA ASP A 387 -36.67 40.60 -4.99
C ASP A 387 -36.35 41.77 -4.03
N SER A 388 -37.20 41.99 -3.01
CA SER A 388 -37.06 43.13 -2.07
C SER A 388 -36.04 42.89 -0.94
N MET A 389 -35.50 41.68 -0.83
CA MET A 389 -34.46 41.39 0.14
C MET A 389 -33.18 42.18 -0.14
N PRO A 390 -32.66 42.98 0.84
CA PRO A 390 -31.43 43.72 0.62
C PRO A 390 -30.25 42.77 0.30
N GLU A 391 -29.63 43.02 -0.85
CA GLU A 391 -28.41 42.27 -1.25
C GLU A 391 -27.31 42.47 -0.20
N LYS A 392 -26.93 41.40 0.49
CA LYS A 392 -25.73 41.40 1.34
C LYS A 392 -24.46 40.95 0.58
N GLY A 393 -24.55 40.81 -0.73
CA GLY A 393 -23.46 40.28 -1.53
C GLY A 393 -22.45 41.32 -2.03
N ARG A 394 -21.21 40.89 -2.14
CA ARG A 394 -20.13 41.69 -2.71
C ARG A 394 -19.96 41.29 -4.19
N GLY A 395 -20.02 42.29 -5.10
CA GLY A 395 -19.72 42.03 -6.51
C GLY A 395 -18.25 41.60 -6.72
N ASN A 396 -17.96 40.93 -7.85
CA ASN A 396 -16.63 40.42 -8.16
C ASN A 396 -15.51 41.47 -8.06
N VAL A 397 -15.77 42.71 -8.44
CA VAL A 397 -14.79 43.81 -8.32
C VAL A 397 -14.44 44.08 -6.87
N ARG A 398 -15.48 44.16 -5.98
CA ARG A 398 -15.26 44.38 -4.56
C ARG A 398 -14.57 43.20 -3.89
N TRP A 399 -14.93 41.99 -4.26
CA TRP A 399 -14.24 40.78 -3.81
C TRP A 399 -12.76 40.78 -4.20
N ARG A 400 -12.47 41.06 -5.46
CA ARG A 400 -11.09 41.09 -5.95
C ARG A 400 -10.28 42.15 -5.22
N THR A 401 -10.80 43.38 -5.09
CA THR A 401 -10.17 44.47 -4.35
C THR A 401 -9.89 44.07 -2.89
N LEU A 402 -10.87 43.47 -2.22
CA LEU A 402 -10.75 43.04 -0.83
C LEU A 402 -9.67 41.97 -0.64
N ILE A 403 -9.62 40.99 -1.55
CA ILE A 403 -8.64 39.89 -1.50
C ILE A 403 -7.24 40.41 -1.83
N GLU A 404 -7.07 41.23 -2.87
CA GLU A 404 -5.78 41.83 -3.23
C GLU A 404 -5.24 42.75 -2.12
N GLN A 405 -6.10 43.54 -1.49
CA GLN A 405 -5.75 44.36 -0.32
C GLN A 405 -5.36 43.49 0.89
N MET A 406 -6.06 42.40 1.13
CA MET A 406 -5.73 41.46 2.20
C MET A 406 -4.35 40.86 1.98
N LEU A 407 -4.04 40.36 0.76
CA LEU A 407 -2.76 39.80 0.41
C LEU A 407 -1.61 40.81 0.56
N SER A 408 -1.80 42.03 0.04
CA SER A 408 -0.81 43.12 0.13
C SER A 408 -0.54 43.61 1.55
N ARG A 409 -1.51 43.49 2.46
CA ARG A 409 -1.37 43.86 3.89
C ARG A 409 -0.80 42.75 4.77
N GLY A 410 -0.33 41.65 4.19
CA GLY A 410 0.29 40.55 4.92
C GLY A 410 -0.67 39.42 5.33
N GLY A 411 -1.86 39.38 4.75
CA GLY A 411 -2.81 38.27 4.89
C GLY A 411 -3.96 38.50 5.87
N PRO A 412 -4.87 37.50 5.98
CA PRO A 412 -6.02 37.56 6.86
C PRO A 412 -5.62 37.56 8.34
N ARG A 413 -6.50 38.00 9.22
CA ARG A 413 -6.32 37.82 10.67
C ARG A 413 -6.43 36.34 11.02
N LEU A 414 -5.49 35.87 11.86
CA LEU A 414 -5.45 34.49 12.32
C LEU A 414 -6.21 34.35 13.63
N TYR A 415 -6.98 33.30 13.70
CA TYR A 415 -7.65 32.78 14.88
C TYR A 415 -7.19 31.34 15.12
N GLN A 416 -7.34 30.86 16.33
CA GLN A 416 -7.07 29.46 16.66
C GLN A 416 -8.31 28.80 17.27
N LYS A 417 -8.50 27.53 17.00
CA LYS A 417 -9.53 26.69 17.60
C LYS A 417 -8.92 25.33 17.98
N PRO A 418 -9.02 24.88 19.23
CA PRO A 418 -8.44 23.61 19.63
C PRO A 418 -9.27 22.43 19.12
N ALA A 419 -8.58 21.38 18.67
CA ALA A 419 -9.14 20.06 18.45
C ALA A 419 -8.76 19.18 19.65
N VAL A 420 -9.76 18.67 20.35
CA VAL A 420 -9.64 18.08 21.69
C VAL A 420 -9.89 16.58 21.61
N MET A 421 -9.01 15.79 22.21
CA MET A 421 -9.15 14.33 22.35
C MET A 421 -10.20 13.97 23.39
N ARG A 422 -10.63 12.71 23.43
CA ARG A 422 -11.59 12.21 24.46
C ARG A 422 -11.12 12.37 25.89
N ASP A 423 -9.81 12.43 26.13
CA ASP A 423 -9.22 12.65 27.45
C ASP A 423 -9.07 14.14 27.82
N GLY A 424 -9.60 15.02 27.00
CA GLY A 424 -9.56 16.46 27.20
C GLY A 424 -8.27 17.15 26.76
N ARG A 425 -7.23 16.43 26.32
CA ARG A 425 -5.99 17.03 25.81
C ARG A 425 -6.18 17.61 24.41
N VAL A 426 -5.47 18.70 24.14
CA VAL A 426 -5.43 19.28 22.80
C VAL A 426 -4.53 18.42 21.90
N HIS A 427 -5.07 17.91 20.80
CA HIS A 427 -4.33 17.21 19.77
C HIS A 427 -3.60 18.19 18.83
N HIS A 428 -4.32 19.16 18.34
CA HIS A 428 -3.79 20.23 17.50
C HIS A 428 -4.67 21.49 17.62
N ARG A 429 -4.14 22.60 17.13
CA ARG A 429 -4.90 23.85 17.00
C ARG A 429 -5.05 24.17 15.52
N GLU A 430 -6.28 24.33 15.10
CA GLU A 430 -6.60 24.76 13.74
C GLU A 430 -6.43 26.28 13.66
N LEU A 431 -5.69 26.73 12.65
CA LEU A 431 -5.53 28.15 12.32
C LEU A 431 -6.64 28.55 11.34
N MET A 432 -7.54 29.36 11.82
CA MET A 432 -8.67 29.89 11.05
C MET A 432 -8.35 31.31 10.55
N CYS A 433 -8.78 31.61 9.35
CA CYS A 433 -8.49 32.87 8.68
C CYS A 433 -9.77 33.71 8.56
N ARG A 434 -9.69 35.01 8.91
CA ARG A 434 -10.78 35.96 8.77
C ARG A 434 -10.31 37.24 8.13
N ILE A 435 -11.10 37.82 7.24
CA ILE A 435 -10.85 39.12 6.63
C ILE A 435 -11.93 40.09 7.07
N TYR A 436 -11.70 41.38 6.88
CA TYR A 436 -12.62 42.41 7.30
C TYR A 436 -12.94 43.35 6.14
N ASP A 437 -14.21 43.56 5.86
CA ASP A 437 -14.72 44.55 4.94
C ASP A 437 -15.34 45.68 5.75
N GLY A 438 -14.54 46.70 6.05
CA GLY A 438 -14.89 47.72 7.05
C GLY A 438 -14.97 47.12 8.46
N LYS A 439 -16.18 47.05 9.03
CA LYS A 439 -16.47 46.44 10.34
C LYS A 439 -17.00 45.02 10.23
N GLU A 440 -17.36 44.59 9.03
CA GLU A 440 -17.95 43.28 8.79
C GLU A 440 -16.83 42.22 8.72
N GLU A 441 -16.99 41.16 9.50
CA GLU A 441 -16.09 40.02 9.53
C GLU A 441 -16.53 39.00 8.47
N VAL A 442 -15.57 38.51 7.66
CA VAL A 442 -15.79 37.57 6.58
C VAL A 442 -14.94 36.33 6.82
N ILE A 443 -15.57 35.17 6.90
CA ILE A 443 -14.93 33.89 7.16
C ILE A 443 -14.32 33.28 5.88
N ALA A 444 -13.39 32.34 6.06
CA ALA A 444 -12.70 31.68 4.94
C ALA A 444 -13.69 30.97 3.99
N ALA A 445 -14.74 30.33 4.50
CA ALA A 445 -15.74 29.65 3.68
C ALA A 445 -16.41 30.57 2.66
N GLU A 446 -16.51 31.88 2.95
CA GLU A 446 -17.13 32.88 2.07
C GLU A 446 -16.14 33.41 1.01
N TYR A 447 -14.89 33.73 1.38
CA TYR A 447 -13.96 34.38 0.47
C TYR A 447 -13.02 33.39 -0.28
N MET A 448 -12.78 32.18 0.23
CA MET A 448 -11.89 31.19 -0.44
C MET A 448 -12.37 30.79 -1.84
N PRO A 449 -13.66 30.58 -2.10
CA PRO A 449 -14.14 30.37 -3.47
C PRO A 449 -13.75 31.49 -4.43
N MET A 450 -13.74 32.75 -3.95
CA MET A 450 -13.31 33.90 -4.75
C MET A 450 -11.79 33.92 -4.98
N VAL A 451 -11.00 33.56 -3.95
CA VAL A 451 -9.53 33.42 -4.06
C VAL A 451 -9.20 32.40 -5.16
N GLN A 452 -9.88 31.26 -5.19
CA GLN A 452 -9.70 30.23 -6.22
C GLN A 452 -10.17 30.73 -7.60
N GLN A 453 -11.34 31.34 -7.69
CA GLN A 453 -11.89 31.87 -8.93
C GLN A 453 -10.98 32.92 -9.58
N PHE A 454 -10.31 33.75 -8.78
CA PHE A 454 -9.37 34.76 -9.26
C PHE A 454 -7.95 34.21 -9.52
N GLY A 455 -7.71 32.92 -9.27
CA GLY A 455 -6.43 32.28 -9.47
C GLY A 455 -5.35 32.66 -8.44
N LEU A 456 -5.76 33.20 -7.29
CA LEU A 456 -4.89 33.69 -6.21
C LEU A 456 -4.59 32.64 -5.13
N ALA A 457 -5.04 31.38 -5.32
CA ALA A 457 -4.90 30.31 -4.33
C ALA A 457 -3.44 30.03 -3.97
N GLU A 458 -2.52 29.96 -4.96
CA GLU A 458 -1.10 29.72 -4.72
C GLU A 458 -0.45 30.83 -3.90
N GLU A 459 -0.75 32.09 -4.20
CA GLU A 459 -0.23 33.24 -3.46
C GLU A 459 -0.74 33.27 -2.02
N TYR A 460 -2.02 33.01 -1.84
CA TYR A 460 -2.66 32.89 -0.53
C TYR A 460 -2.02 31.78 0.31
N ASP A 461 -1.89 30.58 -0.22
CA ASP A 461 -1.33 29.44 0.49
C ASP A 461 0.14 29.65 0.87
N ARG A 462 0.95 30.23 -0.05
CA ARG A 462 2.33 30.61 0.26
C ARG A 462 2.40 31.58 1.44
N LEU A 463 1.55 32.60 1.42
CA LEU A 463 1.50 33.59 2.50
C LEU A 463 1.12 32.96 3.84
N GLN A 464 0.11 32.08 3.85
CA GLN A 464 -0.34 31.40 5.08
C GLN A 464 0.74 30.46 5.64
N ILE A 465 1.40 29.69 4.78
CA ILE A 465 2.48 28.80 5.19
C ILE A 465 3.67 29.63 5.75
N THR A 466 4.04 30.71 5.09
CA THR A 466 5.13 31.59 5.57
C THR A 466 4.81 32.17 6.95
N ARG A 467 3.53 32.51 7.23
CA ARG A 467 3.09 33.03 8.53
C ARG A 467 2.99 31.97 9.61
N LEU A 468 2.78 30.69 9.23
CA LEU A 468 2.75 29.56 10.15
C LEU A 468 4.13 29.31 10.78
N LEU A 469 5.21 29.45 10.02
CA LEU A 469 6.55 29.02 10.45
C LEU A 469 7.04 29.72 11.73
N PRO A 470 6.94 31.05 11.90
CA PRO A 470 7.31 31.71 13.15
C PRO A 470 6.49 31.23 14.36
N LEU A 471 5.21 30.86 14.14
CA LEU A 471 4.34 30.38 15.22
C LEU A 471 4.84 29.08 15.83
N LEU A 472 5.49 28.21 15.05
CA LEU A 472 6.08 26.98 15.55
C LEU A 472 7.19 27.21 16.57
N SER A 473 7.87 28.35 16.51
CA SER A 473 8.89 28.75 17.48
C SER A 473 8.25 29.36 18.73
N TYR A 474 7.21 30.17 18.56
CA TYR A 474 6.48 30.75 19.71
C TYR A 474 5.64 29.69 20.47
N TRP A 475 5.23 28.62 19.80
CA TRP A 475 4.41 27.55 20.36
C TRP A 475 5.10 26.19 20.26
N PRO A 476 6.20 25.95 21.02
CA PRO A 476 7.08 24.80 20.83
C PRO A 476 6.41 23.44 21.05
N ASP A 477 5.38 23.38 21.92
CA ASP A 477 4.69 22.13 22.30
C ASP A 477 3.36 21.93 21.56
N GLN A 478 3.00 22.83 20.65
CA GLN A 478 1.73 22.75 19.95
C GLN A 478 1.89 22.23 18.52
N THR A 479 0.91 21.45 18.11
CA THR A 479 0.69 21.10 16.71
C THR A 479 -0.28 22.10 16.11
N LEU A 480 0.05 22.62 14.93
CA LEU A 480 -0.76 23.61 14.22
C LEU A 480 -1.29 22.99 12.93
N ALA A 481 -2.60 23.15 12.70
CA ALA A 481 -3.25 22.73 11.48
C ALA A 481 -3.61 23.97 10.64
N LEU A 482 -3.34 23.89 9.35
CA LEU A 482 -3.59 24.94 8.38
C LEU A 482 -4.24 24.37 7.13
N GLN A 483 -5.35 24.99 6.70
CA GLN A 483 -5.99 24.62 5.44
C GLN A 483 -5.13 25.06 4.24
N VAL A 484 -4.88 24.15 3.31
CA VAL A 484 -4.13 24.38 2.07
C VAL A 484 -4.95 23.85 0.90
N THR A 485 -5.00 24.60 -0.21
CA THR A 485 -5.77 24.18 -1.38
C THR A 485 -5.06 23.06 -2.13
N VAL A 486 -5.83 22.06 -2.54
CA VAL A 486 -5.31 20.97 -3.39
C VAL A 486 -4.82 21.52 -4.73
N GLU A 487 -5.49 22.55 -5.24
CA GLU A 487 -5.09 23.26 -6.47
C GLU A 487 -3.64 23.75 -6.42
N SER A 488 -3.22 24.36 -5.31
CA SER A 488 -1.84 24.79 -5.10
C SER A 488 -0.88 23.60 -5.00
N LEU A 489 -1.23 22.61 -4.19
CA LEU A 489 -0.39 21.44 -3.90
C LEU A 489 -0.05 20.62 -5.14
N ILE A 490 -0.95 20.50 -6.11
CA ILE A 490 -0.72 19.74 -7.35
C ILE A 490 0.14 20.49 -8.37
N ARG A 491 0.47 21.78 -8.15
CA ARG A 491 1.32 22.58 -9.05
C ARG A 491 2.81 22.32 -8.79
N PRO A 492 3.61 21.92 -9.79
CA PRO A 492 5.03 21.60 -9.58
C PRO A 492 5.86 22.79 -9.05
N ARG A 493 5.48 24.03 -9.41
CA ARG A 493 6.12 25.26 -8.94
C ARG A 493 5.90 25.45 -7.44
N PHE A 494 4.68 25.20 -6.96
CA PHE A 494 4.37 25.27 -5.55
C PHE A 494 5.09 24.16 -4.75
N GLN A 495 5.14 22.94 -5.26
CA GLN A 495 5.82 21.82 -4.62
C GLN A 495 7.31 22.09 -4.41
N ARG A 496 8.00 22.66 -5.41
CA ARG A 496 9.41 23.06 -5.28
C ARG A 496 9.60 24.12 -4.21
N TRP A 497 8.79 25.17 -4.26
CA TRP A 497 8.81 26.22 -3.24
C TRP A 497 8.54 25.68 -1.84
N LEU A 498 7.50 24.82 -1.69
CA LEU A 498 7.15 24.19 -0.41
C LEU A 498 8.32 23.37 0.15
N ARG A 499 8.93 22.52 -0.69
CA ARG A 499 10.11 21.76 -0.30
C ARG A 499 11.23 22.65 0.19
N ASP A 500 11.59 23.67 -0.59
CA ASP A 500 12.72 24.55 -0.29
C ASP A 500 12.45 25.37 0.99
N THR A 501 11.21 25.82 1.20
CA THR A 501 10.78 26.53 2.42
C THR A 501 10.80 25.59 3.63
N MET A 502 10.28 24.39 3.53
CA MET A 502 10.22 23.44 4.66
C MET A 502 11.59 22.89 5.03
N MET A 503 12.51 22.78 4.07
CA MET A 503 13.87 22.33 4.38
C MET A 503 14.68 23.36 5.21
N GLN A 504 14.23 24.59 5.32
CA GLN A 504 14.79 25.60 6.23
C GLN A 504 14.33 25.41 7.68
N CYS A 505 13.30 24.58 7.92
CA CYS A 505 12.79 24.28 9.24
C CYS A 505 13.36 22.95 9.77
N GLU A 506 13.53 22.86 11.10
CA GLU A 506 13.90 21.60 11.73
C GLU A 506 12.85 20.51 11.53
N LYS A 507 13.28 19.26 11.48
CA LYS A 507 12.38 18.12 11.35
C LYS A 507 11.35 18.03 12.49
N SER A 508 11.73 18.40 13.69
CA SER A 508 10.87 18.51 14.89
C SER A 508 9.73 19.50 14.69
N GLN A 509 10.00 20.65 14.08
CA GLN A 509 9.00 21.69 13.76
C GLN A 509 8.06 21.22 12.66
N ARG A 510 8.58 20.64 11.56
CA ARG A 510 7.77 20.14 10.43
C ARG A 510 6.76 19.08 10.87
N ARG A 511 7.13 18.21 11.82
CA ARG A 511 6.22 17.19 12.39
C ARG A 511 5.06 17.78 13.20
N ARG A 512 5.11 19.05 13.56
CA ARG A 512 4.04 19.76 14.25
C ARG A 512 3.12 20.55 13.31
N ILE A 513 3.28 20.35 12.00
CA ILE A 513 2.42 20.93 10.97
C ILE A 513 1.44 19.87 10.49
N ILE A 514 0.16 20.23 10.42
CA ILE A 514 -0.89 19.45 9.75
C ILE A 514 -1.44 20.30 8.60
N PHE A 515 -1.41 19.79 7.39
CA PHE A 515 -2.13 20.38 6.28
C PHE A 515 -3.53 19.81 6.19
N GLU A 516 -4.52 20.67 6.17
CA GLU A 516 -5.93 20.34 6.05
C GLU A 516 -6.39 20.47 4.61
N LEU A 517 -6.94 19.39 4.05
CA LEU A 517 -7.44 19.31 2.69
C LEU A 517 -8.94 19.02 2.70
N ALA A 518 -9.72 19.73 1.89
CA ALA A 518 -11.15 19.47 1.78
C ALA A 518 -11.41 18.11 1.08
N GLU A 519 -12.34 17.31 1.62
CA GLU A 519 -12.71 16.00 1.06
C GLU A 519 -13.09 16.07 -0.42
N ALA A 520 -13.86 17.08 -0.81
CA ALA A 520 -14.28 17.27 -2.19
C ALA A 520 -13.10 17.37 -3.16
N ASP A 521 -12.10 18.19 -2.80
CA ASP A 521 -10.90 18.39 -3.62
C ASP A 521 -10.03 17.12 -3.63
N VAL A 522 -9.91 16.45 -2.48
CA VAL A 522 -9.20 15.17 -2.37
C VAL A 522 -9.81 14.13 -3.32
N CYS A 523 -11.12 13.98 -3.31
CA CYS A 523 -11.82 13.04 -4.18
C CYS A 523 -11.69 13.40 -5.66
N GLN A 524 -11.76 14.69 -5.98
CA GLN A 524 -11.65 15.19 -7.35
C GLN A 524 -10.25 14.97 -7.94
N TYR A 525 -9.19 15.14 -7.15
CA TYR A 525 -7.81 15.12 -7.61
C TYR A 525 -7.00 13.93 -7.09
N ILE A 526 -7.65 12.86 -6.63
CA ILE A 526 -7.01 11.74 -5.94
C ILE A 526 -5.83 11.14 -6.71
N GLY A 527 -5.95 10.95 -8.02
CA GLY A 527 -4.88 10.41 -8.86
C GLY A 527 -3.63 11.30 -8.94
N ARG A 528 -3.81 12.63 -8.80
CA ARG A 528 -2.73 13.62 -8.81
C ARG A 528 -2.15 13.88 -7.43
N LEU A 529 -2.85 13.49 -6.36
CA LEU A 529 -2.42 13.68 -4.98
C LEU A 529 -1.39 12.67 -4.51
N HIS A 530 -1.35 11.45 -5.04
CA HIS A 530 -0.39 10.42 -4.61
C HIS A 530 1.08 10.88 -4.59
N PRO A 531 1.64 11.49 -5.66
CA PRO A 531 3.01 11.98 -5.62
C PRO A 531 3.19 13.14 -4.63
N VAL A 532 2.16 13.98 -4.46
CA VAL A 532 2.16 15.11 -3.52
C VAL A 532 2.17 14.61 -2.08
N MET A 533 1.37 13.60 -1.74
CA MET A 533 1.34 12.98 -0.41
C MET A 533 2.71 12.38 -0.05
N ARG A 534 3.38 11.73 -1.00
CA ARG A 534 4.75 11.24 -0.80
C ARG A 534 5.74 12.37 -0.48
N LEU A 535 5.62 13.51 -1.15
CA LEU A 535 6.43 14.69 -0.87
C LEU A 535 6.15 15.23 0.54
N ILE A 536 4.88 15.44 0.90
CA ILE A 536 4.45 15.97 2.21
C ILE A 536 4.96 15.05 3.34
N ASN A 537 4.80 13.74 3.20
CA ASN A 537 5.26 12.76 4.17
C ASN A 537 6.79 12.72 4.28
N ALA A 538 7.52 12.82 3.15
CA ALA A 538 8.98 12.91 3.14
C ALA A 538 9.49 14.17 3.85
N LEU A 539 8.75 15.28 3.79
CA LEU A 539 9.03 16.49 4.54
C LEU A 539 8.71 16.34 6.04
N GLY A 540 7.96 15.33 6.43
CA GLY A 540 7.53 15.08 7.80
C GLY A 540 6.29 15.87 8.22
N ILE A 541 5.58 16.48 7.28
CA ILE A 541 4.31 17.18 7.48
C ILE A 541 3.20 16.14 7.53
N ARG A 542 2.21 16.34 8.41
CA ARG A 542 1.05 15.49 8.57
C ARG A 542 -0.13 16.02 7.77
N VAL A 543 -1.06 15.16 7.42
CA VAL A 543 -2.23 15.55 6.62
C VAL A 543 -3.53 15.21 7.35
N ALA A 544 -4.47 16.14 7.31
CA ALA A 544 -5.86 15.92 7.71
C ALA A 544 -6.78 16.14 6.51
N VAL A 545 -7.85 15.36 6.43
CA VAL A 545 -8.95 15.62 5.49
C VAL A 545 -10.13 16.19 6.27
N VAL A 546 -10.60 17.34 5.84
CA VAL A 546 -11.68 18.08 6.51
C VAL A 546 -12.97 18.05 5.70
N GLN A 547 -14.10 18.39 6.33
CA GLN A 547 -15.43 18.36 5.75
C GLN A 547 -15.85 16.96 5.26
N ALA A 548 -15.34 15.90 5.89
CA ALA A 548 -15.62 14.54 5.48
C ALA A 548 -17.09 14.15 5.69
N GLY A 549 -17.63 13.40 4.73
CA GLY A 549 -19.00 12.89 4.73
C GLY A 549 -20.01 13.76 3.97
N LEU A 550 -19.57 14.83 3.29
CA LEU A 550 -20.41 15.62 2.38
C LEU A 550 -20.43 15.07 0.95
N THR A 551 -19.35 14.42 0.54
CA THR A 551 -19.24 13.93 -0.83
C THR A 551 -20.01 12.63 -1.03
N LEU A 552 -20.55 12.45 -2.24
CA LEU A 552 -21.19 11.20 -2.68
C LEU A 552 -20.18 10.06 -2.91
N VAL A 553 -18.89 10.38 -2.88
CA VAL A 553 -17.81 9.43 -3.10
C VAL A 553 -17.66 8.51 -1.88
N GLY A 554 -17.47 7.23 -2.11
CA GLY A 554 -17.26 6.25 -1.04
C GLY A 554 -15.97 6.48 -0.26
N THR A 555 -15.80 5.76 0.85
CA THR A 555 -14.65 5.84 1.76
C THR A 555 -13.33 5.29 1.20
N SER A 556 -13.30 4.90 -0.08
CA SER A 556 -12.12 4.26 -0.70
C SER A 556 -10.85 5.13 -0.67
N TRP A 557 -10.99 6.46 -0.73
CA TRP A 557 -9.87 7.40 -0.66
C TRP A 557 -9.12 7.33 0.68
N ILE A 558 -9.79 6.95 1.77
CA ILE A 558 -9.18 6.83 3.11
C ILE A 558 -8.04 5.80 3.10
N LYS A 559 -8.20 4.71 2.33
CA LYS A 559 -7.19 3.65 2.19
C LYS A 559 -6.09 3.98 1.17
N GLN A 560 -6.33 4.95 0.31
CA GLN A 560 -5.40 5.31 -0.76
C GLN A 560 -4.41 6.40 -0.37
N LEU A 561 -4.75 7.19 0.65
CA LEU A 561 -3.95 8.32 1.11
C LEU A 561 -3.47 8.08 2.54
N ASP A 562 -2.24 8.46 2.81
CA ASP A 562 -1.67 8.45 4.17
C ASP A 562 -2.11 9.71 4.91
N VAL A 563 -3.23 9.60 5.64
CA VAL A 563 -3.89 10.67 6.38
C VAL A 563 -3.88 10.33 7.87
N GLU A 564 -3.56 11.31 8.72
CA GLU A 564 -3.56 11.12 10.17
C GLU A 564 -4.92 11.44 10.81
N VAL A 565 -5.61 12.47 10.31
CA VAL A 565 -6.87 12.96 10.87
C VAL A 565 -7.93 13.10 9.80
N ILE A 566 -9.15 12.67 10.11
CA ILE A 566 -10.34 12.94 9.32
C ILE A 566 -11.28 13.77 10.20
N LYS A 567 -11.62 14.98 9.75
CA LYS A 567 -12.60 15.85 10.42
C LYS A 567 -13.95 15.76 9.72
N LEU A 568 -14.94 15.27 10.44
CA LEU A 568 -16.32 15.17 9.96
C LEU A 568 -16.91 16.57 9.72
N HIS A 569 -17.74 16.68 8.70
CA HIS A 569 -18.49 17.90 8.47
C HIS A 569 -19.46 18.17 9.63
N GLN A 570 -19.62 19.44 10.02
CA GLN A 570 -20.46 19.85 11.13
C GLN A 570 -21.93 19.40 11.00
N GLY A 571 -22.45 19.29 9.78
CA GLY A 571 -23.80 18.80 9.52
C GLY A 571 -24.05 17.34 9.94
N LEU A 572 -22.99 16.53 10.09
CA LEU A 572 -23.08 15.18 10.64
C LEU A 572 -23.05 15.16 12.17
N SER A 573 -22.41 16.16 12.78
CA SER A 573 -22.21 16.24 14.24
C SER A 573 -23.38 16.92 14.95
N ARG A 574 -23.99 17.91 14.33
CA ARG A 574 -25.06 18.71 14.93
C ARG A 574 -26.35 17.93 15.11
N ASN A 575 -26.91 17.98 16.31
CA ASN A 575 -28.12 17.27 16.73
C ASN A 575 -28.06 15.76 16.44
N ILE A 576 -26.88 15.18 16.48
CA ILE A 576 -26.64 13.77 16.16
C ILE A 576 -27.43 12.84 17.08
N GLU A 577 -27.72 13.26 18.32
CA GLU A 577 -28.54 12.52 19.27
C GLU A 577 -29.97 12.29 18.80
N LYS A 578 -30.47 13.10 17.85
CA LYS A 578 -31.81 13.03 17.27
C LYS A 578 -31.83 12.45 15.85
N ARG A 579 -30.66 12.15 15.27
CA ARG A 579 -30.50 11.80 13.85
C ARG A 579 -29.80 10.46 13.71
N SER A 580 -30.59 9.38 13.73
CA SER A 580 -30.08 8.02 13.62
C SER A 580 -29.32 7.75 12.32
N GLU A 581 -29.74 8.38 11.22
CA GLU A 581 -29.08 8.33 9.92
C GLU A 581 -27.65 8.91 9.96
N ASN A 582 -27.46 10.03 10.65
CA ASN A 582 -26.14 10.62 10.85
C ASN A 582 -25.26 9.72 11.74
N GLN A 583 -25.84 9.10 12.79
CA GLN A 583 -25.12 8.14 13.64
C GLN A 583 -24.60 6.98 12.82
N LEU A 584 -25.41 6.39 11.94
CA LEU A 584 -25.00 5.30 11.05
C LEU A 584 -23.90 5.73 10.09
N LEU A 585 -23.99 6.92 9.51
CA LEU A 585 -22.99 7.44 8.58
C LEU A 585 -21.65 7.72 9.29
N VAL A 586 -21.69 8.28 10.49
CA VAL A 586 -20.49 8.51 11.31
C VAL A 586 -19.85 7.18 11.71
N GLN A 587 -20.64 6.19 12.15
CA GLN A 587 -20.15 4.85 12.48
C GLN A 587 -19.50 4.17 11.26
N SER A 588 -20.10 4.30 10.07
CA SER A 588 -19.52 3.76 8.83
C SER A 588 -18.17 4.41 8.50
N LEU A 589 -18.04 5.74 8.65
CA LEU A 589 -16.78 6.45 8.44
C LEU A 589 -15.70 6.03 9.45
N VAL A 590 -16.07 5.93 10.74
CA VAL A 590 -15.16 5.47 11.79
C VAL A 590 -14.71 4.03 11.54
N GLU A 591 -15.64 3.16 11.17
CA GLU A 591 -15.32 1.76 10.86
C GLU A 591 -14.43 1.64 9.61
N ALA A 592 -14.57 2.54 8.62
CA ALA A 592 -13.68 2.58 7.46
C ALA A 592 -12.22 2.89 7.82
N CYS A 593 -11.99 3.59 8.94
CA CYS A 593 -10.67 3.93 9.47
C CYS A 593 -10.08 2.85 10.37
N LYS A 594 -10.85 1.81 10.74
CA LYS A 594 -10.42 0.79 11.69
C LYS A 594 -9.23 -0.02 11.17
N GLY A 595 -8.23 -0.20 12.02
CA GLY A 595 -6.98 -0.87 11.64
C GLY A 595 -5.95 0.02 10.93
N MET A 596 -6.26 1.31 10.76
CA MET A 596 -5.33 2.33 10.24
C MET A 596 -4.99 3.34 11.34
N PRO A 597 -3.83 4.02 11.27
CA PRO A 597 -3.44 5.05 12.24
C PRO A 597 -4.18 6.37 12.02
N VAL A 598 -5.45 6.31 11.61
CA VAL A 598 -6.29 7.46 11.29
C VAL A 598 -7.22 7.77 12.46
N GLN A 599 -7.25 9.02 12.87
CA GLN A 599 -8.12 9.52 13.93
C GLN A 599 -9.31 10.29 13.35
N VAL A 600 -10.51 10.01 13.84
CA VAL A 600 -11.73 10.70 13.38
C VAL A 600 -12.15 11.74 14.40
N PHE A 601 -12.24 12.99 13.96
CA PHE A 601 -12.66 14.14 14.75
C PHE A 601 -14.03 14.65 14.28
N ALA A 602 -14.91 14.98 15.23
CA ALA A 602 -16.16 15.66 14.94
C ALA A 602 -15.95 17.19 14.97
N THR A 603 -16.50 17.92 14.01
CA THR A 603 -16.49 19.39 14.03
C THR A 603 -17.88 19.95 14.35
N GLY A 604 -17.94 21.18 14.86
CA GLY A 604 -19.19 21.87 15.16
C GLY A 604 -19.94 21.32 16.37
N VAL A 605 -19.29 20.62 17.29
CA VAL A 605 -19.91 20.10 18.52
C VAL A 605 -20.30 21.25 19.44
N ARG A 606 -21.57 21.30 19.84
CA ARG A 606 -22.13 22.40 20.67
C ARG A 606 -22.53 21.95 22.07
N SER A 607 -22.93 20.69 22.22
CA SER A 607 -23.50 20.20 23.47
C SER A 607 -22.79 18.92 23.95
N ARG A 608 -22.94 18.67 25.24
CA ARG A 608 -22.46 17.43 25.86
C ARG A 608 -23.18 16.19 25.32
N SER A 609 -24.48 16.32 25.01
CA SER A 609 -25.27 15.23 24.42
C SER A 609 -24.76 14.83 23.04
N GLU A 610 -24.46 15.81 22.16
CA GLU A 610 -23.82 15.54 20.87
C GLU A 610 -22.48 14.81 21.04
N TRP A 611 -21.62 15.32 21.95
CA TRP A 611 -20.32 14.72 22.20
C TRP A 611 -20.40 13.29 22.73
N GLN A 612 -21.34 13.00 23.62
CA GLN A 612 -21.54 11.64 24.14
C GLN A 612 -21.92 10.65 23.02
N VAL A 613 -22.87 11.03 22.17
CA VAL A 613 -23.28 10.16 21.04
C VAL A 613 -22.14 10.00 20.02
N LEU A 614 -21.44 11.08 19.67
CA LEU A 614 -20.26 11.00 18.78
C LEU A 614 -19.19 10.07 19.34
N SER A 615 -18.93 10.15 20.65
CA SER A 615 -17.99 9.27 21.33
C SER A 615 -18.45 7.79 21.28
N GLN A 616 -19.75 7.52 21.43
CA GLN A 616 -20.32 6.17 21.28
C GLN A 616 -20.19 5.67 19.84
N CYS A 617 -20.35 6.55 18.84
CA CYS A 617 -20.12 6.22 17.43
C CYS A 617 -18.65 5.91 17.10
N GLY A 618 -17.70 6.12 18.04
CA GLY A 618 -16.30 5.79 17.86
C GLY A 618 -15.38 6.97 17.50
N VAL A 619 -15.89 8.20 17.46
CA VAL A 619 -15.10 9.40 17.19
C VAL A 619 -14.01 9.60 18.25
N THR A 620 -12.78 9.92 17.87
CA THR A 620 -11.61 9.99 18.76
C THR A 620 -11.35 11.36 19.36
N GLY A 621 -11.84 12.41 18.71
CA GLY A 621 -11.70 13.80 19.17
C GLY A 621 -12.79 14.69 18.62
N GLY A 622 -12.84 15.92 19.12
CA GLY A 622 -13.87 16.88 18.73
C GLY A 622 -13.38 18.31 18.71
N GLN A 623 -14.11 19.13 17.99
CA GLN A 623 -13.91 20.58 17.87
C GLN A 623 -15.26 21.26 17.80
N GLY A 624 -15.42 22.35 18.53
CA GLY A 624 -16.67 23.09 18.58
C GLY A 624 -16.80 23.96 19.83
N GLU A 625 -17.89 24.70 19.94
CA GLU A 625 -18.15 25.60 21.06
C GLU A 625 -18.27 24.87 22.40
N PHE A 626 -18.66 23.59 22.38
CA PHE A 626 -18.67 22.74 23.57
C PHE A 626 -17.30 22.68 24.25
N PHE A 627 -16.21 22.65 23.48
CA PHE A 627 -14.85 22.65 24.00
C PHE A 627 -14.32 24.07 24.16
N ALA A 628 -14.28 24.83 23.07
CA ALA A 628 -13.88 26.24 23.06
C ALA A 628 -14.32 26.93 21.78
N ALA A 629 -14.70 28.19 21.90
CA ALA A 629 -14.90 29.07 20.76
C ALA A 629 -13.57 29.44 20.09
N SER A 630 -13.62 29.85 18.82
CA SER A 630 -12.45 30.39 18.12
C SER A 630 -11.98 31.70 18.78
N GLN A 631 -10.66 31.81 18.96
CA GLN A 631 -10.05 32.98 19.61
C GLN A 631 -9.00 33.62 18.71
N PRO A 632 -8.83 34.96 18.72
CA PRO A 632 -7.75 35.60 18.01
C PRO A 632 -6.39 34.99 18.38
N LEU A 633 -5.54 34.83 17.41
CA LEU A 633 -4.20 34.25 17.62
C LEU A 633 -3.33 35.25 18.40
N ASP A 634 -2.75 34.78 19.51
CA ASP A 634 -1.74 35.49 20.30
C ASP A 634 -0.42 34.70 20.25
N THR A 635 0.69 35.40 20.23
CA THR A 635 2.02 34.78 20.31
C THR A 635 2.28 34.08 21.64
N ASN A 636 1.57 34.51 22.70
CA ASN A 636 1.67 33.88 24.01
C ASN A 636 0.71 32.69 24.14
N VAL A 637 1.22 31.47 23.90
CA VAL A 637 0.45 30.23 24.01
C VAL A 637 -0.16 29.98 25.40
N LYS A 638 0.43 30.53 26.47
CA LYS A 638 -0.07 30.37 27.85
C LYS A 638 -1.47 30.99 28.07
N LYS A 639 -1.93 31.82 27.18
CA LYS A 639 -3.30 32.34 27.20
C LYS A 639 -4.38 31.31 26.88
N TYR A 640 -3.99 30.15 26.32
CA TYR A 640 -4.92 29.13 25.88
C TYR A 640 -4.79 27.88 26.74
N SER A 641 -5.90 27.29 27.11
CA SER A 641 -5.95 26.05 27.87
C SER A 641 -5.33 24.91 27.07
N GLN A 642 -4.57 24.05 27.75
CA GLN A 642 -3.99 22.83 27.16
C GLN A 642 -4.90 21.62 27.39
N ARG A 643 -5.93 21.77 28.23
CA ARG A 643 -6.88 20.71 28.55
C ARG A 643 -8.27 21.30 28.72
N TYR A 644 -9.25 20.62 28.18
CA TYR A 644 -10.65 21.01 28.23
C TYR A 644 -11.48 19.92 28.92
N SER A 645 -12.57 20.31 29.57
CA SER A 645 -13.54 19.37 30.12
C SER A 645 -14.33 18.71 28.97
N VAL A 646 -14.51 17.40 29.02
CA VAL A 646 -15.17 16.56 28.01
C VAL A 646 -16.34 15.79 28.61
#